data_783136990a02969e01867ff3e50c5cb0
#
_entry.id   783136990a02969e01867ff3e50c5cb0
#
_cell.length_a   1.000
_cell.length_b   1.000
_cell.length_c   1.000
_cell.angle_alpha   90.00
_cell.angle_beta   90.00
_cell.angle_gamma   90.00
#
_symmetry.space_group_name_H-M   'P 1'
#
loop_
_entity.id
_entity.type
_entity.pdbx_description
1 polymer ?
#
loop_
_entity_poly.entity_id
_entity_poly.type
_entity_poly.pdbx_seq_one_letter_code
_entity_poly.pdbx_strand_id
1 'polypeptide(L)'
;MKTLFFTFMLCVSAPLFAHDLNGTVVNQDNERLEDVYVFNQRTSTAVYTDHNGNFKLEDVEVGDIIMLSYIGFKNYTLTITEKDLNRIITISLEQANISLTQVQITPEVNTLNKFVDVDIKTNPVKSSQELMRKVPGVIIGQHAGGGKAEQIFLRGFDVDHGTDVAIGVDGMPVNMVSHAHGQGYADLHFLIPETVDNINFGKGPYTASVGNFNTAGYLNFKTKKRIEESSVSLEYGQFETLRTVGVFNVLDDDNHSAYVAGSLNLTDGPFESSQNFNRYNVMAKYNYRLPQDQELTLTMSHFTSKWDASGQIPQRAVDQGLIGRFGAIDDTEGGQTSRTNINIEHTKYLTDTKTLSTNAFYSKYDFELFSNFTFFLEDPENGDQIRQFEDRNLYGFKTVLSDKFYDTATNFEYQAGFGLRYDNADDVQLSRTKNRKELLERLAFGDVDETNIYGFLNTEFEFGDFKLNPGLRLDYFKFDYVNNLTETYDNASETKLTASPKLNLIYTPTNTVQLFAKTGIGFHSNDTRVVTANNGEDILPLAYGADLGGIFKITDNLVFNTALWYLFLEQEFVYVGDAAIVEPSGKTRRLGIDAGLRYEPLSWLYLYSDINYTYARSINEPEGQDYIPLAPDFTSTGGITIQNLNGFSGGLNYRYLDDRAANEDDSIVAEGYFVTDANINYTYKNYTFGVAIENLFDTEWNETQFATESRLQNEVEPVEEIHFTPGTPFFLRGKVTVTF
;
A
#
# COMPACT_ATOMS: atom_id res chain seq x y z
N MET A 1 -28.87 -6.64 -89.79
CA MET A 1 -29.79 -7.17 -88.80
C MET A 1 -28.98 -7.97 -87.80
N LYS A 2 -28.63 -7.36 -86.67
CA LYS A 2 -28.17 -8.07 -85.48
C LYS A 2 -28.62 -7.21 -84.27
N THR A 3 -29.62 -7.72 -83.58
CA THR A 3 -30.17 -7.15 -82.39
C THR A 3 -29.28 -7.40 -81.19
N LEU A 4 -28.83 -6.32 -80.55
CA LEU A 4 -28.04 -6.40 -79.30
C LEU A 4 -28.99 -6.33 -78.15
N PHE A 5 -29.04 -7.37 -77.27
CA PHE A 5 -29.77 -7.41 -76.04
C PHE A 5 -28.86 -6.86 -74.94
N PHE A 6 -29.15 -5.73 -74.34
CA PHE A 6 -28.45 -5.14 -73.18
C PHE A 6 -29.22 -5.55 -71.93
N THR A 7 -28.66 -6.49 -71.13
CA THR A 7 -29.22 -6.88 -69.87
C THR A 7 -28.70 -5.89 -68.81
N PHE A 8 -29.58 -5.06 -68.30
CA PHE A 8 -29.28 -4.13 -67.21
C PHE A 8 -29.35 -4.89 -65.88
N MET A 9 -28.16 -5.19 -65.26
CA MET A 9 -28.08 -5.81 -63.96
C MET A 9 -28.23 -4.71 -62.90
N LEU A 10 -29.43 -4.63 -62.28
CA LEU A 10 -29.70 -3.75 -61.15
C LEU A 10 -28.98 -4.33 -59.93
N CYS A 11 -27.85 -3.76 -59.55
CA CYS A 11 -27.29 -3.95 -58.19
C CYS A 11 -28.18 -3.21 -57.20
N VAL A 12 -29.02 -3.93 -56.50
CA VAL A 12 -29.69 -3.42 -55.29
C VAL A 12 -28.65 -3.35 -54.20
N SER A 13 -28.02 -2.19 -54.04
CA SER A 13 -27.31 -1.86 -52.81
C SER A 13 -28.31 -1.67 -51.70
N ALA A 14 -28.48 -2.64 -50.84
CA ALA A 14 -29.20 -2.44 -49.58
C ALA A 14 -28.38 -1.40 -48.78
N PRO A 15 -29.04 -0.31 -48.31
CA PRO A 15 -28.35 0.59 -47.39
C PRO A 15 -28.08 -0.18 -46.12
N LEU A 16 -26.79 -0.36 -45.78
CA LEU A 16 -26.34 -0.78 -44.47
C LEU A 16 -26.64 0.41 -43.54
N PHE A 17 -27.66 0.28 -42.71
CA PHE A 17 -27.93 1.23 -41.64
C PHE A 17 -27.02 0.88 -40.48
N ALA A 18 -26.00 1.67 -40.25
CA ALA A 18 -25.27 1.66 -39.01
C ALA A 18 -26.18 2.13 -37.87
N HIS A 19 -26.21 1.40 -36.79
CA HIS A 19 -27.06 1.70 -35.64
C HIS A 19 -26.16 2.03 -34.43
N ASP A 20 -26.70 2.86 -33.54
CA ASP A 20 -26.08 3.10 -32.24
C ASP A 20 -26.48 1.98 -31.27
N LEU A 21 -25.51 1.34 -30.63
CA LEU A 21 -25.73 0.42 -29.52
C LEU A 21 -25.69 1.19 -28.22
N ASN A 22 -26.80 1.22 -27.51
CA ASN A 22 -26.86 1.83 -26.18
C ASN A 22 -26.97 0.73 -25.10
N GLY A 23 -26.22 0.83 -24.05
CA GLY A 23 -26.24 -0.16 -22.98
C GLY A 23 -25.83 0.39 -21.62
N THR A 24 -26.06 -0.42 -20.60
CA THR A 24 -25.62 -0.17 -19.22
C THR A 24 -24.87 -1.39 -18.74
N VAL A 25 -23.73 -1.19 -18.12
CA VAL A 25 -22.90 -2.24 -17.54
C VAL A 25 -23.02 -2.20 -16.02
N VAL A 26 -23.26 -3.36 -15.43
CA VAL A 26 -23.39 -3.55 -13.97
C VAL A 26 -22.54 -4.75 -13.53
N ASN A 27 -22.25 -4.84 -12.25
CA ASN A 27 -21.70 -6.07 -11.66
C ASN A 27 -22.85 -7.07 -11.34
N GLN A 28 -22.54 -8.20 -10.71
CA GLN A 28 -23.54 -9.21 -10.31
C GLN A 28 -24.53 -8.69 -9.26
N ASP A 29 -24.17 -7.63 -8.54
CA ASP A 29 -24.96 -6.96 -7.50
C ASP A 29 -25.76 -5.77 -8.01
N ASN A 30 -25.87 -5.62 -9.36
CA ASN A 30 -26.49 -4.50 -10.04
C ASN A 30 -25.85 -3.14 -9.75
N GLU A 31 -24.64 -3.09 -9.22
CA GLU A 31 -23.88 -1.85 -9.14
C GLU A 31 -23.41 -1.42 -10.54
N ARG A 32 -23.54 -0.14 -10.82
CA ARG A 32 -23.12 0.45 -12.07
C ARG A 32 -21.60 0.52 -12.17
N LEU A 33 -21.05 0.04 -13.28
CA LEU A 33 -19.61 0.01 -13.50
C LEU A 33 -19.19 1.16 -14.42
N GLU A 34 -18.51 2.13 -13.87
CA GLU A 34 -17.86 3.23 -14.60
C GLU A 34 -16.55 2.74 -15.23
N ASP A 35 -16.14 3.36 -16.34
CA ASP A 35 -14.88 3.07 -17.04
C ASP A 35 -14.75 1.63 -17.57
N VAL A 36 -15.84 0.92 -17.83
CA VAL A 36 -15.80 -0.34 -18.54
C VAL A 36 -15.48 -0.11 -20.01
N TYR A 37 -14.43 -0.73 -20.51
CA TYR A 37 -14.04 -0.70 -21.91
C TYR A 37 -14.98 -1.53 -22.75
N VAL A 38 -15.65 -0.90 -23.72
CA VAL A 38 -16.60 -1.51 -24.65
C VAL A 38 -16.05 -1.38 -26.06
N PHE A 39 -15.65 -2.47 -26.68
CA PHE A 39 -14.92 -2.52 -27.94
C PHE A 39 -15.64 -3.31 -29.02
N ASN A 40 -15.82 -2.71 -30.21
CA ASN A 40 -16.31 -3.40 -31.38
C ASN A 40 -15.16 -3.96 -32.22
N GLN A 41 -15.08 -5.29 -32.37
CA GLN A 41 -14.01 -5.94 -33.10
C GLN A 41 -14.02 -5.65 -34.61
N ARG A 42 -15.19 -5.38 -35.22
CA ARG A 42 -15.29 -5.10 -36.68
C ARG A 42 -14.77 -3.71 -37.01
N THR A 43 -15.22 -2.69 -36.28
CA THR A 43 -14.90 -1.28 -36.55
C THR A 43 -13.59 -0.85 -35.88
N SER A 44 -13.11 -1.64 -34.93
CA SER A 44 -11.99 -1.27 -34.04
C SER A 44 -12.26 0.02 -33.26
N THR A 45 -13.54 0.36 -33.00
CA THR A 45 -13.94 1.50 -32.19
C THR A 45 -14.19 1.06 -30.75
N ALA A 46 -13.87 1.91 -29.80
CA ALA A 46 -14.08 1.69 -28.38
C ALA A 46 -14.74 2.90 -27.72
N VAL A 47 -15.50 2.63 -26.69
CA VAL A 47 -16.05 3.63 -25.76
C VAL A 47 -15.93 3.12 -24.33
N TYR A 48 -16.08 4.03 -23.38
CA TYR A 48 -16.09 3.70 -21.94
C TYR A 48 -17.48 3.95 -21.38
N THR A 49 -17.85 3.20 -20.35
CA THR A 49 -19.08 3.50 -19.60
C THR A 49 -18.89 4.76 -18.76
N ASP A 50 -19.94 5.56 -18.69
CA ASP A 50 -20.04 6.71 -17.81
C ASP A 50 -20.20 6.29 -16.33
N HIS A 51 -20.27 7.25 -15.42
CA HIS A 51 -20.46 7.03 -13.98
C HIS A 51 -21.78 6.33 -13.62
N ASN A 52 -22.75 6.30 -14.54
CA ASN A 52 -23.99 5.53 -14.43
C ASN A 52 -23.88 4.15 -15.08
N GLY A 53 -22.68 3.76 -15.51
CA GLY A 53 -22.41 2.51 -16.22
C GLY A 53 -22.99 2.50 -17.65
N ASN A 54 -23.42 3.62 -18.22
CA ASN A 54 -23.99 3.67 -19.55
C ASN A 54 -22.91 3.86 -20.60
N PHE A 55 -23.12 3.27 -21.77
CA PHE A 55 -22.30 3.49 -22.95
C PHE A 55 -23.13 3.68 -24.20
N LYS A 56 -22.58 4.39 -25.19
CA LYS A 56 -23.11 4.53 -26.55
C LYS A 56 -21.98 4.21 -27.53
N LEU A 57 -22.13 3.11 -28.26
CA LEU A 57 -21.21 2.69 -29.31
C LEU A 57 -21.83 2.91 -30.67
N GLU A 58 -21.22 3.73 -31.52
CA GLU A 58 -21.73 4.09 -32.85
C GLU A 58 -21.26 3.08 -33.91
N ASP A 59 -21.91 3.05 -35.06
CA ASP A 59 -21.58 2.21 -36.21
C ASP A 59 -21.59 0.71 -35.90
N VAL A 60 -22.64 0.22 -35.25
CA VAL A 60 -22.80 -1.19 -34.88
C VAL A 60 -23.77 -1.87 -35.85
N GLU A 61 -23.41 -3.06 -36.32
CA GLU A 61 -24.20 -3.91 -37.20
C GLU A 61 -24.58 -5.24 -36.54
N VAL A 62 -25.64 -5.87 -37.05
CA VAL A 62 -25.98 -7.25 -36.63
C VAL A 62 -24.87 -8.21 -37.01
N GLY A 63 -24.41 -8.99 -36.04
CA GLY A 63 -23.27 -9.91 -36.17
C GLY A 63 -21.96 -9.35 -35.65
N ASP A 64 -21.88 -8.05 -35.27
CA ASP A 64 -20.70 -7.50 -34.63
C ASP A 64 -20.44 -8.19 -33.31
N ILE A 65 -19.19 -8.35 -32.99
CA ILE A 65 -18.73 -8.87 -31.71
C ILE A 65 -18.27 -7.70 -30.85
N ILE A 66 -19.03 -7.42 -29.78
CA ILE A 66 -18.74 -6.40 -28.82
C ILE A 66 -18.10 -7.08 -27.61
N MET A 67 -16.92 -6.61 -27.23
CA MET A 67 -16.18 -7.10 -26.07
C MET A 67 -16.20 -6.05 -24.98
N LEU A 68 -16.48 -6.46 -23.75
CA LEU A 68 -16.42 -5.63 -22.56
C LEU A 68 -15.30 -6.15 -21.68
N SER A 69 -14.45 -5.23 -21.20
CA SER A 69 -13.34 -5.51 -20.29
C SER A 69 -13.32 -4.49 -19.17
N TYR A 70 -13.14 -4.97 -17.94
CA TYR A 70 -13.01 -4.13 -16.76
C TYR A 70 -12.08 -4.82 -15.74
N ILE A 71 -11.25 -4.04 -15.06
CA ILE A 71 -10.30 -4.58 -14.06
C ILE A 71 -11.09 -5.24 -12.93
N GLY A 72 -10.72 -6.47 -12.57
CA GLY A 72 -11.41 -7.23 -11.52
C GLY A 72 -12.64 -8.01 -12.02
N PHE A 73 -12.95 -7.96 -13.32
CA PHE A 73 -14.11 -8.66 -13.91
C PHE A 73 -13.70 -9.57 -15.07
N LYS A 74 -14.50 -10.60 -15.32
CA LYS A 74 -14.35 -11.47 -16.49
C LYS A 74 -14.71 -10.69 -17.75
N ASN A 75 -13.91 -10.81 -18.81
CA ASN A 75 -14.29 -10.24 -20.11
C ASN A 75 -15.61 -10.84 -20.58
N TYR A 76 -16.48 -9.98 -21.03
CA TYR A 76 -17.77 -10.36 -21.58
C TYR A 76 -17.79 -10.12 -23.09
N THR A 77 -18.28 -11.08 -23.85
CA THR A 77 -18.39 -10.96 -25.32
C THR A 77 -19.85 -11.11 -25.72
N LEU A 78 -20.36 -10.15 -26.48
CA LEU A 78 -21.71 -10.13 -26.98
C LEU A 78 -21.70 -10.09 -28.51
N THR A 79 -22.39 -11.04 -29.15
CA THR A 79 -22.68 -10.96 -30.59
C THR A 79 -24.02 -10.23 -30.80
N ILE A 80 -23.99 -9.14 -31.53
CA ILE A 80 -25.14 -8.24 -31.72
C ILE A 80 -26.20 -8.90 -32.57
N THR A 81 -27.43 -8.81 -32.09
CA THR A 81 -28.63 -9.23 -32.82
C THR A 81 -29.53 -8.03 -33.14
N GLU A 82 -30.50 -8.18 -34.08
CA GLU A 82 -31.47 -7.11 -34.39
C GLU A 82 -32.23 -6.60 -33.15
N LYS A 83 -32.43 -7.45 -32.15
CA LYS A 83 -33.13 -7.06 -30.93
C LYS A 83 -32.30 -6.13 -30.06
N ASP A 84 -30.98 -6.22 -30.13
CA ASP A 84 -30.07 -5.46 -29.29
C ASP A 84 -29.91 -4.02 -29.78
N LEU A 85 -30.00 -3.80 -31.07
CA LEU A 85 -29.95 -2.45 -31.69
C LEU A 85 -31.20 -1.59 -31.42
N ASN A 86 -32.31 -2.20 -30.97
CA ASN A 86 -33.58 -1.51 -30.76
C ASN A 86 -33.94 -1.32 -29.28
N ARG A 87 -33.03 -1.54 -28.38
CA ARG A 87 -33.24 -1.40 -26.92
C ARG A 87 -31.96 -1.00 -26.22
N ILE A 88 -32.11 -0.43 -25.05
CA ILE A 88 -30.95 -0.31 -24.11
C ILE A 88 -30.70 -1.71 -23.54
N ILE A 89 -29.48 -2.24 -23.72
CA ILE A 89 -29.08 -3.54 -23.18
C ILE A 89 -28.47 -3.36 -21.80
N THR A 90 -28.73 -4.28 -20.88
CA THR A 90 -28.02 -4.33 -19.59
C THR A 90 -27.11 -5.54 -19.62
N ILE A 91 -25.81 -5.30 -19.35
CA ILE A 91 -24.78 -6.32 -19.32
C ILE A 91 -24.27 -6.42 -17.90
N SER A 92 -24.39 -7.61 -17.31
CA SER A 92 -23.82 -7.88 -15.99
C SER A 92 -22.45 -8.55 -16.17
N LEU A 93 -21.40 -7.92 -15.66
CA LEU A 93 -20.07 -8.50 -15.62
C LEU A 93 -19.92 -9.36 -14.37
N GLU A 94 -19.34 -10.54 -14.54
CA GLU A 94 -19.00 -11.44 -13.45
C GLU A 94 -17.63 -11.07 -12.90
N GLN A 95 -17.52 -10.93 -11.58
CA GLN A 95 -16.25 -10.64 -10.92
C GLN A 95 -15.23 -11.73 -11.23
N ALA A 96 -14.03 -11.36 -11.63
CA ALA A 96 -12.96 -12.30 -11.87
C ALA A 96 -12.24 -12.58 -10.57
N ASN A 97 -12.27 -13.80 -10.10
CA ASN A 97 -11.15 -14.27 -9.28
C ASN A 97 -9.92 -14.25 -10.19
N ILE A 98 -8.87 -13.54 -9.84
CA ILE A 98 -7.63 -13.27 -10.60
C ILE A 98 -7.47 -14.20 -11.81
N SER A 99 -7.95 -13.79 -12.99
CA SER A 99 -7.79 -14.56 -14.21
C SER A 99 -6.88 -13.81 -15.18
N LEU A 100 -5.69 -14.36 -15.42
CA LEU A 100 -4.73 -13.83 -16.40
C LEU A 100 -5.20 -13.95 -17.85
N THR A 101 -6.14 -14.84 -18.13
CA THR A 101 -6.69 -15.01 -19.50
C THR A 101 -7.39 -13.74 -19.99
N GLN A 102 -7.66 -12.82 -19.08
CA GLN A 102 -8.40 -11.58 -19.33
C GLN A 102 -7.53 -10.32 -19.30
N VAL A 103 -6.23 -10.40 -18.98
CA VAL A 103 -5.32 -9.27 -19.13
C VAL A 103 -5.13 -9.00 -20.62
N GLN A 104 -5.97 -8.15 -21.17
CA GLN A 104 -5.61 -7.47 -22.42
C GLN A 104 -4.68 -6.33 -22.03
N ILE A 105 -3.54 -6.26 -22.70
CA ILE A 105 -2.68 -5.08 -22.66
C ILE A 105 -3.36 -4.06 -23.57
N THR A 106 -4.32 -3.36 -23.02
CA THR A 106 -4.93 -2.19 -23.64
C THR A 106 -4.15 -0.95 -23.20
N PRO A 107 -4.30 0.20 -23.85
CA PRO A 107 -3.79 1.47 -23.32
C PRO A 107 -4.19 1.76 -21.88
N GLU A 108 -5.18 1.04 -21.37
CA GLU A 108 -5.72 1.13 -20.01
C GLU A 108 -5.10 0.24 -18.97
N VAL A 109 -4.37 -0.80 -19.33
CA VAL A 109 -3.48 -1.46 -18.38
C VAL A 109 -2.42 -0.42 -18.03
N ASN A 110 -2.78 0.42 -17.10
CA ASN A 110 -2.03 1.60 -16.77
C ASN A 110 -0.81 1.19 -15.93
N THR A 111 0.36 1.21 -16.56
CA THR A 111 1.62 1.02 -15.84
C THR A 111 1.85 2.12 -14.78
N LEU A 112 1.05 3.18 -14.81
CA LEU A 112 1.12 4.30 -13.86
C LEU A 112 0.28 4.03 -12.59
N ASN A 113 -0.88 3.36 -12.74
CA ASN A 113 -1.76 3.02 -11.63
C ASN A 113 -1.94 1.51 -11.59
N LYS A 114 -1.25 0.85 -10.68
CA LYS A 114 -1.38 -0.59 -10.47
C LYS A 114 -2.30 -0.86 -9.29
N PHE A 115 -3.25 -1.76 -9.49
CA PHE A 115 -4.16 -2.21 -8.45
C PHE A 115 -3.88 -3.68 -8.11
N VAL A 116 -4.01 -4.00 -6.85
CA VAL A 116 -4.05 -5.38 -6.36
C VAL A 116 -5.36 -5.56 -5.64
N ASP A 117 -6.20 -6.46 -6.15
CA ASP A 117 -7.40 -6.87 -5.44
C ASP A 117 -7.03 -7.65 -4.19
N VAL A 118 -7.69 -7.35 -3.09
CA VAL A 118 -7.39 -7.96 -1.80
C VAL A 118 -8.25 -9.21 -1.61
N ASP A 119 -7.76 -10.36 -2.06
CA ASP A 119 -8.37 -11.66 -1.79
C ASP A 119 -7.87 -12.25 -0.47
N ILE A 120 -8.54 -11.88 0.62
CA ILE A 120 -8.29 -12.47 1.95
C ILE A 120 -9.08 -13.76 2.21
N LYS A 121 -10.02 -14.14 1.32
CA LYS A 121 -10.74 -15.41 1.43
C LYS A 121 -9.82 -16.58 1.08
N THR A 122 -9.06 -16.44 -0.01
CA THR A 122 -8.11 -17.47 -0.46
C THR A 122 -6.77 -17.36 0.25
N ASN A 123 -6.25 -16.14 0.44
CA ASN A 123 -4.97 -15.84 1.08
C ASN A 123 -5.19 -14.94 2.30
N PRO A 124 -5.58 -15.49 3.46
CA PRO A 124 -5.87 -14.71 4.66
C PRO A 124 -4.61 -14.01 5.19
N VAL A 125 -4.82 -12.91 5.90
CA VAL A 125 -3.79 -12.18 6.65
C VAL A 125 -4.15 -12.14 8.12
N LYS A 126 -3.16 -12.12 9.02
CA LYS A 126 -3.39 -12.02 10.48
C LYS A 126 -3.55 -10.57 10.96
N SER A 127 -2.93 -9.63 10.24
CA SER A 127 -2.95 -8.21 10.59
C SER A 127 -3.20 -7.33 9.37
N SER A 128 -3.57 -6.07 9.61
CA SER A 128 -3.67 -5.06 8.57
C SER A 128 -2.33 -4.71 7.92
N GLN A 129 -1.25 -4.79 8.67
CA GLN A 129 0.11 -4.56 8.18
C GLN A 129 0.49 -5.59 7.10
N GLU A 130 0.10 -6.86 7.27
CA GLU A 130 0.37 -7.90 6.27
C GLU A 130 -0.33 -7.67 4.92
N LEU A 131 -1.32 -6.77 4.85
CA LEU A 131 -1.89 -6.37 3.56
C LEU A 131 -0.83 -5.77 2.61
N MET A 132 0.22 -5.14 3.16
CA MET A 132 1.33 -4.63 2.35
C MET A 132 2.05 -5.73 1.58
N ARG A 133 2.11 -6.96 2.11
CA ARG A 133 2.68 -8.15 1.43
C ARG A 133 1.91 -8.55 0.17
N LYS A 134 0.69 -8.04 -0.05
CA LYS A 134 -0.06 -8.26 -1.31
C LYS A 134 0.50 -7.44 -2.46
N VAL A 135 1.28 -6.38 -2.17
CA VAL A 135 1.90 -5.55 -3.17
C VAL A 135 3.18 -6.22 -3.70
N PRO A 136 3.33 -6.40 -5.02
CA PRO A 136 4.45 -7.09 -5.63
C PRO A 136 5.81 -6.55 -5.21
N GLY A 137 6.65 -7.39 -4.61
CA GLY A 137 8.02 -7.06 -4.20
C GLY A 137 8.13 -6.25 -2.91
N VAL A 138 7.04 -6.10 -2.13
CA VAL A 138 7.07 -5.56 -0.78
C VAL A 138 7.30 -6.69 0.21
N ILE A 139 8.30 -6.53 1.07
CA ILE A 139 8.53 -7.37 2.24
C ILE A 139 8.34 -6.49 3.47
N ILE A 140 7.85 -7.05 4.55
CA ILE A 140 7.73 -6.37 5.85
C ILE A 140 8.36 -7.23 6.93
N GLY A 141 8.97 -6.58 7.93
CA GLY A 141 9.47 -7.17 9.16
C GLY A 141 8.73 -6.63 10.37
N GLN A 142 8.31 -7.50 11.28
CA GLN A 142 7.57 -7.13 12.47
C GLN A 142 8.52 -6.93 13.65
N HIS A 143 8.42 -5.77 14.32
CA HIS A 143 9.11 -5.55 15.58
C HIS A 143 8.48 -6.37 16.72
N ALA A 144 9.28 -6.72 17.74
CA ALA A 144 8.76 -7.41 18.91
C ALA A 144 7.63 -6.62 19.58
N GLY A 145 6.56 -7.33 19.96
CA GLY A 145 5.39 -6.77 20.60
C GLY A 145 4.17 -6.57 19.69
N GLY A 146 4.33 -6.60 18.36
CA GLY A 146 3.24 -6.62 17.40
C GLY A 146 2.33 -5.38 17.35
N GLY A 147 2.65 -4.33 18.11
CA GLY A 147 1.87 -3.09 18.18
C GLY A 147 2.55 -1.88 17.55
N LYS A 148 3.80 -2.01 17.11
CA LYS A 148 4.53 -0.99 16.35
C LYS A 148 4.17 -1.03 14.87
N ALA A 149 4.47 0.04 14.12
CA ALA A 149 4.53 -0.01 12.66
C ALA A 149 5.63 -0.98 12.20
N GLU A 150 5.45 -1.57 11.01
CA GLU A 150 6.36 -2.56 10.45
C GLU A 150 7.54 -1.89 9.74
N GLN A 151 8.67 -2.57 9.71
CA GLN A 151 9.76 -2.29 8.79
C GLN A 151 9.35 -2.70 7.37
N ILE A 152 9.62 -1.86 6.37
CA ILE A 152 9.17 -2.05 4.99
C ILE A 152 10.38 -2.11 4.06
N PHE A 153 10.49 -3.18 3.28
CA PHE A 153 11.51 -3.34 2.26
C PHE A 153 10.90 -3.18 0.87
N LEU A 154 11.44 -2.24 0.10
CA LEU A 154 11.01 -1.98 -1.27
C LEU A 154 12.16 -1.40 -2.10
N ARG A 155 12.58 -2.04 -3.19
CA ARG A 155 13.63 -1.55 -4.11
C ARG A 155 14.93 -1.16 -3.40
N GLY A 156 15.44 -2.01 -2.51
CA GLY A 156 16.67 -1.74 -1.76
C GLY A 156 16.55 -0.62 -0.73
N PHE A 157 15.33 -0.20 -0.40
CA PHE A 157 15.08 0.57 0.81
C PHE A 157 14.80 -0.40 1.96
N ASP A 158 15.40 -0.11 3.07
CA ASP A 158 14.94 -0.48 4.40
C ASP A 158 14.28 0.75 5.00
N VAL A 159 12.97 0.73 5.06
CA VAL A 159 12.17 1.83 5.58
C VAL A 159 11.70 1.43 6.97
N ASP A 160 12.43 1.86 7.98
CA ASP A 160 11.98 1.67 9.35
C ASP A 160 10.75 2.56 9.57
N HIS A 161 9.60 1.92 9.72
CA HIS A 161 8.30 2.54 10.01
C HIS A 161 7.64 3.41 8.91
N GLY A 162 8.26 3.74 7.76
CA GLY A 162 7.51 4.33 6.63
C GLY A 162 8.08 5.59 5.96
N THR A 163 9.34 5.97 6.15
CA THR A 163 9.91 7.26 5.68
C THR A 163 9.92 7.49 4.17
N ASP A 164 9.95 6.45 3.34
CA ASP A 164 10.13 6.57 1.89
C ASP A 164 9.02 5.93 1.06
N VAL A 165 7.99 5.43 1.75
CA VAL A 165 6.78 4.86 1.15
C VAL A 165 5.55 5.61 1.64
N ALA A 166 4.89 6.35 0.74
CA ALA A 166 3.67 7.07 1.08
C ALA A 166 2.49 6.08 1.24
N ILE A 167 1.91 6.01 2.44
CA ILE A 167 0.80 5.10 2.74
C ILE A 167 -0.47 5.89 3.03
N GLY A 168 -1.58 5.48 2.42
CA GLY A 168 -2.89 6.11 2.60
C GLY A 168 -4.02 5.10 2.70
N VAL A 169 -5.13 5.49 3.34
CA VAL A 169 -6.38 4.74 3.43
C VAL A 169 -7.55 5.67 3.12
N ASP A 170 -8.34 5.38 2.09
CA ASP A 170 -9.50 6.20 1.67
C ASP A 170 -9.18 7.70 1.57
N GLY A 171 -7.98 8.06 1.07
CA GLY A 171 -7.53 9.44 0.94
C GLY A 171 -6.93 10.08 2.20
N MET A 172 -7.00 9.42 3.35
CA MET A 172 -6.30 9.82 4.58
C MET A 172 -4.85 9.34 4.55
N PRO A 173 -3.85 10.18 4.87
CA PRO A 173 -2.47 9.72 5.04
C PRO A 173 -2.33 8.87 6.31
N VAL A 174 -1.50 7.84 6.23
CA VAL A 174 -1.12 7.01 7.36
C VAL A 174 0.18 7.50 7.99
N ASN A 175 1.18 7.83 7.17
CA ASN A 175 2.49 8.33 7.63
C ASN A 175 2.34 9.61 8.46
N MET A 176 3.02 9.66 9.60
CA MET A 176 3.13 10.82 10.46
C MET A 176 4.49 11.48 10.22
N VAL A 177 4.50 12.77 9.87
CA VAL A 177 5.72 13.47 9.44
C VAL A 177 6.76 13.47 10.55
N SER A 178 6.48 14.14 11.66
CA SER A 178 7.28 14.06 12.87
C SER A 178 6.55 13.21 13.89
N HIS A 179 7.18 12.17 14.41
CA HIS A 179 6.56 11.26 15.36
C HIS A 179 7.50 11.01 16.53
N ALA A 180 6.96 10.73 17.71
CA ALA A 180 7.75 10.50 18.91
C ALA A 180 8.76 9.33 18.77
N HIS A 181 8.45 8.33 17.96
CA HIS A 181 9.34 7.18 17.71
C HIS A 181 10.28 7.38 16.50
N GLY A 182 9.85 8.12 15.49
CA GLY A 182 10.62 8.35 14.28
C GLY A 182 9.74 8.91 13.16
N GLN A 183 10.32 9.73 12.29
CA GLN A 183 9.57 10.34 11.21
C GLN A 183 8.96 9.34 10.24
N GLY A 184 7.86 9.71 9.61
CA GLY A 184 7.18 8.89 8.62
C GLY A 184 6.38 7.71 9.18
N TYR A 185 6.30 7.57 10.49
CA TYR A 185 5.68 6.42 11.17
C TYR A 185 4.30 6.07 10.58
N ALA A 186 4.15 4.84 10.09
CA ALA A 186 2.98 4.41 9.31
C ALA A 186 2.24 3.24 9.97
N ASP A 187 1.43 3.57 10.98
CA ASP A 187 0.61 2.60 11.71
C ASP A 187 -0.72 2.31 10.97
N LEU A 188 -0.85 1.10 10.42
CA LEU A 188 -2.05 0.59 9.75
C LEU A 188 -2.99 -0.21 10.68
N HIS A 189 -2.73 -0.31 11.97
CA HIS A 189 -3.49 -1.16 12.88
C HIS A 189 -4.98 -0.79 13.02
N PHE A 190 -5.38 0.44 12.64
CA PHE A 190 -6.78 0.88 12.61
C PHE A 190 -7.61 0.25 11.49
N LEU A 191 -6.97 -0.35 10.47
CA LEU A 191 -7.63 -0.94 9.31
C LEU A 191 -8.05 -2.38 9.60
N ILE A 192 -9.29 -2.75 9.23
CA ILE A 192 -9.79 -4.13 9.31
C ILE A 192 -9.60 -4.77 7.93
N PRO A 193 -8.75 -5.80 7.76
CA PRO A 193 -8.44 -6.39 6.46
C PRO A 193 -9.66 -6.79 5.63
N GLU A 194 -10.69 -7.33 6.28
CA GLU A 194 -11.91 -7.80 5.63
C GLU A 194 -12.73 -6.69 4.96
N THR A 195 -12.48 -5.42 5.36
CA THR A 195 -13.12 -4.25 4.75
C THR A 195 -12.36 -3.67 3.57
N VAL A 196 -11.14 -4.12 3.30
CA VAL A 196 -10.33 -3.63 2.18
C VAL A 196 -10.79 -4.27 0.88
N ASP A 197 -10.94 -3.44 -0.14
CA ASP A 197 -11.30 -3.82 -1.50
C ASP A 197 -10.04 -4.04 -2.34
N ASN A 198 -9.25 -2.99 -2.50
CA ASN A 198 -8.05 -3.01 -3.31
C ASN A 198 -6.94 -2.11 -2.74
N ILE A 199 -5.74 -2.29 -3.28
CA ILE A 199 -4.57 -1.46 -3.01
C ILE A 199 -4.11 -0.86 -4.33
N ASN A 200 -4.16 0.47 -4.44
CA ASN A 200 -3.52 1.22 -5.52
C ASN A 200 -2.08 1.51 -5.11
N PHE A 201 -1.12 1.11 -5.92
CA PHE A 201 0.29 1.27 -5.60
C PHE A 201 1.12 1.71 -6.79
N GLY A 202 2.25 2.33 -6.50
CA GLY A 202 3.27 2.67 -7.49
C GLY A 202 4.66 2.54 -6.90
N LYS A 203 5.64 2.19 -7.72
CA LYS A 203 7.06 2.16 -7.36
C LYS A 203 7.74 3.35 -8.00
N GLY A 204 8.50 4.11 -7.19
CA GLY A 204 9.18 5.33 -7.59
C GLY A 204 8.28 6.58 -7.63
N PRO A 205 8.87 7.77 -7.79
CA PRO A 205 8.22 9.07 -7.62
C PRO A 205 7.52 9.59 -8.89
N TYR A 206 6.71 8.79 -9.58
CA TYR A 206 6.20 9.10 -10.92
C TYR A 206 4.77 9.64 -10.97
N THR A 207 4.07 9.71 -9.82
CA THR A 207 2.66 10.10 -9.73
C THR A 207 2.52 11.48 -9.09
N ALA A 208 1.92 12.46 -9.79
CA ALA A 208 1.82 13.85 -9.32
C ALA A 208 0.83 14.02 -8.16
N SER A 209 -0.18 13.15 -8.02
CA SER A 209 -1.17 13.23 -6.94
C SER A 209 -0.65 12.77 -5.57
N VAL A 210 0.52 12.13 -5.52
CA VAL A 210 1.21 11.68 -4.31
C VAL A 210 2.40 12.60 -4.03
N GLY A 211 2.55 13.05 -2.80
CA GLY A 211 3.57 14.04 -2.39
C GLY A 211 4.61 13.46 -1.44
N ASN A 212 4.57 13.90 -0.19
CA ASN A 212 5.55 13.52 0.84
C ASN A 212 5.70 12.00 0.99
N PHE A 213 6.93 11.53 1.26
CA PHE A 213 7.31 10.11 1.41
C PHE A 213 7.18 9.26 0.14
N ASN A 214 6.94 9.86 -1.04
CA ASN A 214 6.86 9.12 -2.29
C ASN A 214 8.22 9.13 -3.03
N THR A 215 9.21 8.51 -2.45
CA THR A 215 10.56 8.32 -3.04
C THR A 215 10.73 6.90 -3.57
N ALA A 216 10.57 5.88 -2.73
CA ALA A 216 10.54 4.47 -3.14
C ALA A 216 9.20 4.08 -3.80
N GLY A 217 8.08 4.67 -3.34
CA GLY A 217 6.77 4.39 -3.88
C GLY A 217 5.61 4.80 -2.98
N TYR A 218 4.42 4.31 -3.32
CA TYR A 218 3.21 4.56 -2.52
C TYR A 218 2.28 3.35 -2.50
N LEU A 219 1.49 3.25 -1.42
CA LEU A 219 0.42 2.28 -1.22
C LEU A 219 -0.83 2.99 -0.72
N ASN A 220 -1.91 2.95 -1.49
CA ASN A 220 -3.21 3.52 -1.11
C ASN A 220 -4.25 2.42 -1.00
N PHE A 221 -4.70 2.15 0.22
CA PHE A 221 -5.75 1.18 0.51
C PHE A 221 -7.12 1.81 0.28
N LYS A 222 -7.99 1.08 -0.40
CA LYS A 222 -9.40 1.44 -0.55
C LYS A 222 -10.25 0.44 0.21
N THR A 223 -11.15 0.95 1.05
CA THR A 223 -12.12 0.08 1.73
C THR A 223 -13.40 -0.01 0.90
N LYS A 224 -14.08 -1.15 1.01
CA LYS A 224 -15.32 -1.45 0.30
C LYS A 224 -16.37 -0.38 0.56
N LYS A 225 -17.07 0.06 -0.47
CA LYS A 225 -18.19 0.98 -0.33
C LYS A 225 -19.46 0.25 0.14
N ARG A 226 -19.57 -1.02 -0.17
CA ARG A 226 -20.72 -1.89 0.09
C ARG A 226 -20.25 -3.27 0.54
N ILE A 227 -21.01 -3.93 1.37
CA ILE A 227 -20.83 -5.33 1.78
C ILE A 227 -22.08 -6.08 1.39
N GLU A 228 -21.94 -7.08 0.53
CA GLU A 228 -23.04 -7.87 0.02
C GLU A 228 -23.65 -8.77 1.08
N GLU A 229 -22.80 -9.51 1.79
CA GLU A 229 -23.19 -10.48 2.79
C GLU A 229 -22.52 -10.19 4.13
N SER A 230 -23.29 -10.29 5.19
CA SER A 230 -22.74 -10.23 6.56
C SER A 230 -21.91 -11.47 6.85
N SER A 231 -20.86 -11.32 7.65
CA SER A 231 -20.01 -12.44 8.04
C SER A 231 -19.48 -12.29 9.47
N VAL A 232 -19.27 -13.45 10.10
CA VAL A 232 -18.55 -13.56 11.38
C VAL A 232 -17.49 -14.63 11.23
N SER A 233 -16.25 -14.29 11.60
CA SER A 233 -15.10 -15.19 11.61
C SER A 233 -14.57 -15.35 13.03
N LEU A 234 -14.21 -16.58 13.39
CA LEU A 234 -13.48 -16.93 14.59
C LEU A 234 -12.22 -17.67 14.17
N GLU A 235 -11.07 -17.21 14.66
CA GLU A 235 -9.77 -17.83 14.43
C GLU A 235 -9.10 -18.08 15.77
N TYR A 236 -8.55 -19.29 15.94
CA TYR A 236 -7.80 -19.69 17.13
C TYR A 236 -6.52 -20.43 16.72
N GLY A 237 -5.42 -20.20 17.43
CA GLY A 237 -4.14 -20.78 17.09
C GLY A 237 -3.18 -20.91 18.28
N GLN A 238 -1.95 -21.29 17.99
CA GLN A 238 -0.86 -21.34 18.96
C GLN A 238 -0.63 -19.98 19.61
N PHE A 239 0.14 -19.93 20.67
CA PHE A 239 0.51 -18.71 21.40
C PHE A 239 -0.71 -17.94 21.94
N GLU A 240 -1.75 -18.67 22.40
CA GLU A 240 -3.01 -18.11 22.89
C GLU A 240 -3.67 -17.12 21.92
N THR A 241 -3.43 -17.32 20.61
CA THR A 241 -3.95 -16.43 19.58
C THR A 241 -5.44 -16.64 19.37
N LEU A 242 -6.20 -15.56 19.55
CA LEU A 242 -7.64 -15.49 19.26
C LEU A 242 -7.92 -14.26 18.40
N ARG A 243 -8.51 -14.47 17.22
CA ARG A 243 -9.00 -13.38 16.39
C ARG A 243 -10.47 -13.57 16.07
N THR A 244 -11.27 -12.53 16.28
CA THR A 244 -12.68 -12.52 15.90
C THR A 244 -12.94 -11.29 15.03
N VAL A 245 -13.65 -11.47 13.93
CA VAL A 245 -14.06 -10.40 13.02
C VAL A 245 -15.52 -10.54 12.69
N GLY A 246 -16.27 -9.46 12.81
CA GLY A 246 -17.64 -9.33 12.32
C GLY A 246 -17.74 -8.21 11.30
N VAL A 247 -18.38 -8.48 10.17
CA VAL A 247 -18.71 -7.48 9.15
C VAL A 247 -20.20 -7.61 8.85
N PHE A 248 -20.97 -6.56 9.05
CA PHE A 248 -22.42 -6.61 9.00
C PHE A 248 -22.94 -5.57 8.00
N ASN A 249 -23.65 -6.06 6.98
CA ASN A 249 -24.46 -5.22 6.10
C ASN A 249 -25.66 -4.71 6.93
N VAL A 250 -25.79 -3.39 7.06
CA VAL A 250 -26.84 -2.74 7.88
C VAL A 250 -27.93 -2.15 7.01
N LEU A 251 -27.54 -1.63 5.86
CA LEU A 251 -28.46 -0.98 4.91
C LEU A 251 -27.93 -1.20 3.50
N ASP A 252 -28.80 -1.61 2.61
CA ASP A 252 -28.45 -1.92 1.24
C ASP A 252 -29.66 -1.76 0.32
N ASP A 253 -29.79 -0.58 -0.29
CA ASP A 253 -30.79 -0.26 -1.31
C ASP A 253 -30.14 0.48 -2.50
N ASP A 254 -30.93 0.90 -3.47
CA ASP A 254 -30.46 1.51 -4.72
C ASP A 254 -29.61 2.79 -4.48
N ASN A 255 -29.89 3.53 -3.41
CA ASN A 255 -29.24 4.81 -3.12
C ASN A 255 -28.37 4.79 -1.88
N HIS A 256 -28.56 3.85 -0.98
CA HIS A 256 -27.89 3.81 0.32
C HIS A 256 -27.22 2.46 0.52
N SER A 257 -25.97 2.50 0.97
CA SER A 257 -25.33 1.33 1.57
C SER A 257 -24.67 1.71 2.88
N ALA A 258 -24.75 0.83 3.86
CA ALA A 258 -24.08 1.01 5.13
C ALA A 258 -23.64 -0.34 5.72
N TYR A 259 -22.45 -0.35 6.28
CA TYR A 259 -21.98 -1.50 7.04
C TYR A 259 -21.24 -1.07 8.29
N VAL A 260 -21.17 -1.99 9.23
CA VAL A 260 -20.32 -1.91 10.41
C VAL A 260 -19.39 -3.11 10.45
N ALA A 261 -18.16 -2.89 10.89
CA ALA A 261 -17.18 -3.94 11.09
C ALA A 261 -16.51 -3.80 12.45
N GLY A 262 -16.16 -4.94 13.06
CA GLY A 262 -15.41 -4.96 14.30
C GLY A 262 -14.44 -6.13 14.32
N SER A 263 -13.27 -5.94 14.93
CA SER A 263 -12.31 -7.02 15.16
C SER A 263 -11.71 -6.96 16.55
N LEU A 264 -11.45 -8.15 17.10
CA LEU A 264 -10.69 -8.38 18.31
C LEU A 264 -9.50 -9.26 17.93
N ASN A 265 -8.30 -8.90 18.38
CA ASN A 265 -7.12 -9.74 18.24
C ASN A 265 -6.37 -9.80 19.57
N LEU A 266 -6.16 -11.01 20.07
CA LEU A 266 -5.43 -11.33 21.31
C LEU A 266 -4.33 -12.32 20.97
N THR A 267 -3.12 -12.17 21.54
CA THR A 267 -2.05 -13.15 21.43
C THR A 267 -0.97 -12.91 22.48
N ASP A 268 -0.38 -13.97 22.96
CA ASP A 268 0.82 -13.92 23.82
C ASP A 268 2.13 -13.93 23.03
N GLY A 269 2.05 -14.28 21.71
CA GLY A 269 3.23 -14.43 20.87
C GLY A 269 4.13 -15.62 21.28
N PRO A 270 5.19 -15.89 20.50
CA PRO A 270 6.10 -17.01 20.77
C PRO A 270 7.15 -16.71 21.86
N PHE A 271 7.08 -15.55 22.49
CA PHE A 271 8.10 -15.04 23.41
C PHE A 271 7.95 -15.61 24.82
N GLU A 272 9.07 -15.79 25.54
CA GLU A 272 9.09 -16.22 26.94
C GLU A 272 8.41 -15.19 27.86
N SER A 273 8.64 -13.89 27.60
CA SER A 273 7.83 -12.79 28.15
C SER A 273 6.60 -12.61 27.30
N SER A 274 5.42 -13.01 27.79
CA SER A 274 4.15 -12.90 27.07
C SER A 274 3.92 -11.47 26.56
N GLN A 275 3.57 -11.34 25.29
CA GLN A 275 3.28 -10.04 24.70
C GLN A 275 1.96 -9.45 25.21
N ASN A 276 1.07 -10.23 25.80
CA ASN A 276 -0.24 -9.79 26.28
C ASN A 276 -0.95 -8.87 25.27
N PHE A 277 -0.67 -9.10 23.98
CA PHE A 277 -1.13 -8.24 22.90
C PHE A 277 -2.65 -8.28 22.82
N ASN A 278 -3.25 -7.11 22.80
CA ASN A 278 -4.67 -6.96 22.56
C ASN A 278 -4.95 -5.77 21.64
N ARG A 279 -5.86 -5.95 20.68
CA ARG A 279 -6.30 -4.91 19.77
C ARG A 279 -7.79 -5.02 19.50
N TYR A 280 -8.47 -3.89 19.59
CA TYR A 280 -9.88 -3.73 19.31
C TYR A 280 -10.05 -2.72 18.19
N ASN A 281 -10.77 -3.09 17.14
CA ASN A 281 -11.10 -2.20 16.03
C ASN A 281 -12.61 -2.15 15.85
N VAL A 282 -13.13 -0.98 15.54
CA VAL A 282 -14.50 -0.78 15.08
C VAL A 282 -14.51 0.20 13.92
N MET A 283 -15.35 -0.06 12.91
CA MET A 283 -15.51 0.77 11.74
C MET A 283 -16.98 0.80 11.32
N ALA A 284 -17.43 1.96 10.85
CA ALA A 284 -18.72 2.13 10.21
C ALA A 284 -18.51 2.93 8.92
N LYS A 285 -19.14 2.51 7.84
CA LYS A 285 -19.14 3.21 6.57
C LYS A 285 -20.57 3.33 6.05
N TYR A 286 -20.90 4.54 5.59
CA TYR A 286 -22.18 4.87 4.98
C TYR A 286 -21.94 5.56 3.65
N ASN A 287 -22.55 5.05 2.59
CA ASN A 287 -22.49 5.61 1.26
C ASN A 287 -23.91 6.00 0.81
N TYR A 288 -24.04 7.17 0.22
CA TYR A 288 -25.31 7.72 -0.26
C TYR A 288 -25.16 8.31 -1.65
N ARG A 289 -25.93 7.77 -2.62
CA ARG A 289 -26.11 8.36 -3.94
C ARG A 289 -27.16 9.46 -3.86
N LEU A 290 -26.68 10.70 -3.80
CA LEU A 290 -27.50 11.88 -3.75
C LEU A 290 -28.16 12.16 -5.13
N PRO A 291 -29.29 12.88 -5.16
CA PRO A 291 -29.84 13.41 -6.41
C PRO A 291 -28.84 14.30 -7.17
N GLN A 292 -28.99 14.42 -8.48
CA GLN A 292 -28.14 15.25 -9.36
C GLN A 292 -26.70 14.72 -9.47
N ASP A 293 -26.55 13.42 -9.63
CA ASP A 293 -25.28 12.74 -9.90
C ASP A 293 -24.19 13.10 -8.88
N GLN A 294 -24.46 12.81 -7.63
CA GLN A 294 -23.53 13.01 -6.52
C GLN A 294 -23.45 11.76 -5.65
N GLU A 295 -22.31 11.55 -5.05
CA GLU A 295 -22.06 10.48 -4.08
C GLU A 295 -21.42 11.07 -2.82
N LEU A 296 -21.89 10.66 -1.65
CA LEU A 296 -21.35 11.03 -0.35
C LEU A 296 -21.00 9.77 0.43
N THR A 297 -19.76 9.66 0.85
CA THR A 297 -19.30 8.55 1.71
C THR A 297 -18.82 9.11 3.04
N LEU A 298 -19.32 8.56 4.14
CA LEU A 298 -18.88 8.85 5.50
C LEU A 298 -18.25 7.57 6.07
N THR A 299 -17.01 7.67 6.53
CA THR A 299 -16.31 6.58 7.23
C THR A 299 -15.91 7.05 8.63
N MET A 300 -16.19 6.22 9.63
CA MET A 300 -15.74 6.42 11.00
C MET A 300 -15.04 5.15 11.48
N SER A 301 -13.90 5.29 12.13
CA SER A 301 -13.19 4.15 12.71
C SER A 301 -12.50 4.53 14.02
N HIS A 302 -12.36 3.55 14.88
CA HIS A 302 -11.58 3.65 16.10
C HIS A 302 -10.84 2.34 16.35
N PHE A 303 -9.59 2.43 16.78
CA PHE A 303 -8.87 1.28 17.33
C PHE A 303 -8.11 1.68 18.58
N THR A 304 -7.85 0.69 19.39
CA THR A 304 -6.90 0.74 20.50
C THR A 304 -6.14 -0.57 20.57
N SER A 305 -4.86 -0.48 20.91
CA SER A 305 -3.95 -1.61 21.04
C SER A 305 -3.04 -1.40 22.25
N LYS A 306 -2.73 -2.50 22.94
CA LYS A 306 -1.77 -2.53 24.04
C LYS A 306 -0.98 -3.82 23.96
N TRP A 307 0.33 -3.74 24.31
CA TRP A 307 1.23 -4.89 24.25
C TRP A 307 2.39 -4.76 25.23
N ASP A 308 2.99 -5.89 25.59
CA ASP A 308 4.32 -6.00 26.14
C ASP A 308 5.28 -6.49 25.05
N ALA A 309 6.57 -6.26 25.21
CA ALA A 309 7.58 -6.61 24.22
C ALA A 309 8.85 -7.15 24.89
N SER A 310 9.56 -8.00 24.15
CA SER A 310 10.90 -8.46 24.52
C SER A 310 12.02 -7.54 24.01
N GLY A 311 11.65 -6.53 23.18
CA GLY A 311 12.60 -5.69 22.47
C GLY A 311 13.39 -6.44 21.40
N GLN A 312 14.46 -5.81 20.94
CA GLN A 312 15.49 -6.41 20.12
C GLN A 312 16.56 -6.98 21.04
N ILE A 313 16.93 -8.23 20.85
CA ILE A 313 17.90 -8.91 21.73
C ILE A 313 19.27 -9.05 21.06
N PRO A 314 20.39 -8.85 21.79
CA PRO A 314 21.72 -8.99 21.25
C PRO A 314 22.08 -10.46 21.04
N GLN A 315 22.72 -10.78 19.92
CA GLN A 315 23.08 -12.15 19.56
C GLN A 315 23.95 -12.81 20.65
N ARG A 316 24.91 -12.06 21.23
CA ARG A 316 25.79 -12.59 22.30
C ARG A 316 25.05 -13.06 23.54
N ALA A 317 23.92 -12.45 23.87
CA ALA A 317 23.16 -12.86 25.05
C ALA A 317 22.52 -14.25 24.86
N VAL A 318 22.12 -14.56 23.64
CA VAL A 318 21.61 -15.90 23.26
C VAL A 318 22.77 -16.91 23.20
N ASP A 319 23.88 -16.57 22.56
CA ASP A 319 25.05 -17.43 22.40
C ASP A 319 25.68 -17.81 23.72
N GLN A 320 25.68 -16.90 24.69
CA GLN A 320 26.19 -17.14 26.06
C GLN A 320 25.17 -17.86 26.95
N GLY A 321 23.94 -18.08 26.47
CA GLY A 321 22.88 -18.72 27.22
C GLY A 321 22.34 -17.88 28.39
N LEU A 322 22.47 -16.55 28.32
CA LEU A 322 21.91 -15.63 29.31
C LEU A 322 20.39 -15.55 29.19
N ILE A 323 19.88 -15.61 27.95
CA ILE A 323 18.48 -15.68 27.60
C ILE A 323 18.26 -16.74 26.52
N GLY A 324 17.04 -17.23 26.38
CA GLY A 324 16.61 -17.98 25.19
C GLY A 324 16.47 -17.08 23.96
N ARG A 325 16.38 -17.67 22.76
CA ARG A 325 16.17 -16.92 21.51
C ARG A 325 14.89 -16.07 21.53
N PHE A 326 13.88 -16.50 22.27
CA PHE A 326 12.62 -15.78 22.47
C PHE A 326 12.56 -15.08 23.84
N GLY A 327 13.69 -14.93 24.53
CA GLY A 327 13.79 -14.24 25.80
C GLY A 327 13.80 -12.72 25.67
N ALA A 328 13.99 -12.02 26.77
CA ALA A 328 14.14 -10.58 26.84
C ALA A 328 15.31 -10.21 27.75
N ILE A 329 16.01 -9.10 27.47
CA ILE A 329 16.95 -8.47 28.41
C ILE A 329 16.18 -7.55 29.36
N ASP A 330 15.25 -6.77 28.82
CA ASP A 330 14.31 -5.93 29.59
C ASP A 330 12.88 -6.42 29.31
N ASP A 331 12.25 -7.09 30.27
CA ASP A 331 10.88 -7.61 30.16
C ASP A 331 9.80 -6.54 30.48
N THR A 332 10.22 -5.29 30.65
CA THR A 332 9.34 -4.17 30.90
C THR A 332 9.14 -3.28 29.68
N GLU A 333 9.57 -3.71 28.48
CA GLU A 333 9.27 -3.03 27.22
C GLU A 333 7.82 -3.25 26.77
N GLY A 334 7.30 -2.35 25.93
CA GLY A 334 5.97 -2.45 25.35
C GLY A 334 5.31 -1.09 25.21
N GLY A 335 4.02 -1.07 24.86
CA GLY A 335 3.35 0.20 24.58
C GLY A 335 1.85 0.10 24.43
N GLN A 336 1.29 1.22 24.02
CA GLN A 336 -0.11 1.34 23.65
C GLN A 336 -0.31 2.40 22.58
N THR A 337 -1.27 2.17 21.68
CA THR A 337 -1.67 3.14 20.67
C THR A 337 -3.20 3.19 20.55
N SER A 338 -3.71 4.34 20.12
CA SER A 338 -5.10 4.46 19.71
C SER A 338 -5.23 5.44 18.54
N ARG A 339 -6.20 5.20 17.65
CA ARG A 339 -6.53 6.13 16.57
C ARG A 339 -8.03 6.16 16.32
N THR A 340 -8.56 7.37 16.22
CA THR A 340 -9.96 7.64 15.84
C THR A 340 -9.96 8.44 14.54
N ASN A 341 -10.69 7.97 13.52
CA ASN A 341 -10.78 8.66 12.25
C ASN A 341 -12.23 9.00 11.92
N ILE A 342 -12.40 10.16 11.30
CA ILE A 342 -13.63 10.57 10.62
C ILE A 342 -13.23 11.02 9.23
N ASN A 343 -13.80 10.41 8.20
CA ASN A 343 -13.50 10.71 6.81
C ASN A 343 -14.79 10.93 6.01
N ILE A 344 -14.81 12.00 5.23
CA ILE A 344 -15.94 12.39 4.39
C ILE A 344 -15.42 12.50 2.96
N GLU A 345 -15.98 11.73 2.05
CA GLU A 345 -15.72 11.81 0.63
C GLU A 345 -17.00 12.26 -0.09
N HIS A 346 -16.90 13.27 -0.93
CA HIS A 346 -18.00 13.75 -1.77
C HIS A 346 -17.52 13.82 -3.21
N THR A 347 -18.22 13.10 -4.09
CA THR A 347 -17.98 13.12 -5.53
C THR A 347 -19.20 13.71 -6.22
N LYS A 348 -18.99 14.72 -7.07
CA LYS A 348 -20.02 15.31 -7.94
C LYS A 348 -19.63 15.10 -9.38
N TYR A 349 -20.49 14.43 -10.11
CA TYR A 349 -20.36 14.25 -11.55
C TYR A 349 -20.97 15.50 -12.23
N LEU A 350 -20.11 16.34 -12.81
CA LEU A 350 -20.49 17.61 -13.42
C LEU A 350 -21.00 17.40 -14.85
N THR A 351 -20.42 16.41 -15.55
CA THR A 351 -20.84 15.90 -16.84
C THR A 351 -20.49 14.41 -16.89
N ASP A 352 -20.77 13.71 -17.97
CA ASP A 352 -20.43 12.28 -18.16
C ASP A 352 -18.93 12.01 -18.10
N THR A 353 -18.09 13.04 -18.33
CA THR A 353 -16.61 12.93 -18.34
C THR A 353 -15.93 13.72 -17.22
N LYS A 354 -16.66 14.63 -16.57
CA LYS A 354 -16.09 15.59 -15.63
C LYS A 354 -16.57 15.38 -14.21
N THR A 355 -15.64 15.15 -13.30
CA THR A 355 -15.93 14.90 -11.89
C THR A 355 -15.21 15.89 -10.98
N LEU A 356 -15.82 16.22 -9.86
CA LEU A 356 -15.20 16.94 -8.75
C LEU A 356 -15.29 16.07 -7.51
N SER A 357 -14.15 15.55 -7.06
CA SER A 357 -14.06 14.75 -5.86
C SER A 357 -13.40 15.55 -4.74
N THR A 358 -14.02 15.52 -3.55
CA THR A 358 -13.54 16.22 -2.37
C THR A 358 -13.48 15.25 -1.20
N ASN A 359 -12.36 15.24 -0.51
CA ASN A 359 -12.13 14.45 0.69
C ASN A 359 -11.75 15.37 1.84
N ALA A 360 -12.34 15.16 3.01
CA ALA A 360 -11.99 15.84 4.24
C ALA A 360 -11.92 14.84 5.39
N PHE A 361 -10.89 14.95 6.22
CA PHE A 361 -10.72 14.02 7.34
C PHE A 361 -10.23 14.70 8.60
N TYR A 362 -10.51 14.03 9.70
CA TYR A 362 -9.93 14.27 11.02
C TYR A 362 -9.47 12.95 11.61
N SER A 363 -8.28 12.95 12.20
CA SER A 363 -7.75 11.81 12.96
C SER A 363 -7.19 12.28 14.29
N LYS A 364 -7.54 11.60 15.36
CA LYS A 364 -6.91 11.69 16.68
C LYS A 364 -6.04 10.45 16.86
N TYR A 365 -4.78 10.63 17.27
CA TYR A 365 -3.84 9.54 17.50
C TYR A 365 -3.11 9.75 18.82
N ASP A 366 -3.02 8.69 19.61
CA ASP A 366 -2.30 8.65 20.86
C ASP A 366 -1.27 7.52 20.81
N PHE A 367 -0.05 7.79 21.25
CA PHE A 367 1.05 6.83 21.22
C PHE A 367 1.85 6.89 22.52
N GLU A 368 2.18 5.73 23.07
CA GLU A 368 3.13 5.56 24.17
C GLU A 368 3.92 4.27 23.96
N LEU A 369 5.23 4.37 23.99
CA LEU A 369 6.16 3.25 23.84
C LEU A 369 7.26 3.32 24.87
N PHE A 370 7.60 2.15 25.43
CA PHE A 370 8.77 1.91 26.26
C PHE A 370 9.69 0.93 25.53
N SER A 371 10.94 1.34 25.29
CA SER A 371 11.95 0.53 24.60
C SER A 371 13.29 0.63 25.31
N ASN A 372 14.15 -0.37 25.12
CA ASN A 372 15.48 -0.39 25.68
C ASN A 372 16.44 -1.03 24.65
N PHE A 373 17.15 -0.21 23.88
CA PHE A 373 18.00 -0.67 22.78
C PHE A 373 19.44 -0.94 23.22
N THR A 374 19.96 -0.19 24.19
CA THR A 374 21.36 -0.15 24.60
C THR A 374 21.60 -0.77 25.98
N PHE A 375 20.55 -1.12 26.69
CA PHE A 375 20.43 -1.78 28.00
C PHE A 375 21.06 -1.01 29.13
N PHE A 376 22.39 -1.03 29.33
CA PHE A 376 23.15 -0.38 30.40
C PHE A 376 24.36 0.39 29.86
N LEU A 377 24.34 0.80 28.59
CA LEU A 377 25.43 1.53 27.94
C LEU A 377 25.61 2.93 28.56
N GLU A 378 24.50 3.68 28.61
CA GLU A 378 24.46 5.07 29.06
C GLU A 378 24.32 5.19 30.59
N ASP A 379 23.39 4.42 31.17
CA ASP A 379 23.14 4.39 32.62
C ASP A 379 23.41 2.99 33.20
N PRO A 380 24.64 2.75 33.71
CA PRO A 380 25.01 1.45 34.29
C PRO A 380 24.21 1.03 35.51
N GLU A 381 23.51 1.96 36.16
CA GLU A 381 22.80 1.73 37.41
C GLU A 381 21.33 1.49 37.23
N ASN A 382 20.66 2.30 36.34
CA ASN A 382 19.21 2.27 36.16
C ASN A 382 18.78 1.61 34.87
N GLY A 383 19.71 1.46 33.90
CA GLY A 383 19.43 1.01 32.55
C GLY A 383 18.93 2.13 31.64
N ASP A 384 18.89 1.84 30.34
CA ASP A 384 18.67 2.84 29.28
C ASP A 384 17.23 2.84 28.74
N GLN A 385 16.28 2.35 29.53
CA GLN A 385 14.89 2.34 29.07
C GLN A 385 14.39 3.76 28.77
N ILE A 386 13.85 3.94 27.57
CA ILE A 386 13.23 5.19 27.12
C ILE A 386 11.71 5.08 27.07
N ARG A 387 11.04 6.20 27.24
CA ARG A 387 9.63 6.41 26.98
C ARG A 387 9.46 7.43 25.88
N GLN A 388 8.70 7.04 24.84
CA GLN A 388 8.29 7.89 23.75
C GLN A 388 6.77 8.08 23.83
N PHE A 389 6.33 9.33 23.68
CA PHE A 389 4.91 9.69 23.85
C PHE A 389 4.52 10.83 22.93
N GLU A 390 3.32 10.78 22.38
CA GLU A 390 2.65 11.92 21.74
C GLU A 390 1.13 11.82 21.79
N ASP A 391 0.49 12.97 21.73
CA ASP A 391 -0.94 13.18 21.52
C ASP A 391 -1.10 14.03 20.24
N ARG A 392 -1.72 13.46 19.17
CA ARG A 392 -1.74 14.08 17.85
C ARG A 392 -3.15 14.25 17.31
N ASN A 393 -3.38 15.40 16.69
CA ASN A 393 -4.56 15.71 15.88
C ASN A 393 -4.13 15.96 14.43
N LEU A 394 -4.74 15.26 13.49
CA LEU A 394 -4.51 15.43 12.04
C LEU A 394 -5.79 15.94 11.39
N TYR A 395 -5.64 16.95 10.56
CA TYR A 395 -6.72 17.49 9.73
C TYR A 395 -6.27 17.49 8.27
N GLY A 396 -7.18 17.16 7.38
CA GLY A 396 -6.88 17.25 5.98
C GLY A 396 -8.08 17.50 5.11
N PHE A 397 -7.77 18.11 3.96
CA PHE A 397 -8.73 18.42 2.93
C PHE A 397 -8.02 18.26 1.58
N LYS A 398 -8.72 17.63 0.61
CA LYS A 398 -8.24 17.48 -0.77
C LYS A 398 -9.44 17.61 -1.71
N THR A 399 -9.29 18.38 -2.79
CA THR A 399 -10.27 18.42 -3.87
C THR A 399 -9.57 18.19 -5.20
N VAL A 400 -10.20 17.41 -6.08
CA VAL A 400 -9.64 17.03 -7.39
C VAL A 400 -10.73 17.21 -8.44
N LEU A 401 -10.44 18.01 -9.45
CA LEU A 401 -11.21 18.14 -10.67
C LEU A 401 -10.60 17.24 -11.73
N SER A 402 -11.34 16.27 -12.23
CA SER A 402 -10.94 15.39 -13.33
C SER A 402 -11.87 15.60 -14.53
N ASP A 403 -11.31 15.56 -15.74
CA ASP A 403 -12.11 15.63 -16.99
C ASP A 403 -11.43 14.83 -18.09
N LYS A 404 -12.23 14.17 -18.93
CA LYS A 404 -11.78 13.36 -20.07
C LYS A 404 -12.38 13.93 -21.35
N PHE A 405 -11.53 14.15 -22.35
CA PHE A 405 -11.91 14.62 -23.65
C PHE A 405 -11.58 13.56 -24.69
N TYR A 406 -12.61 13.08 -25.38
CA TYR A 406 -12.48 12.09 -26.43
C TYR A 406 -12.62 12.80 -27.79
N ASP A 407 -11.61 12.71 -28.63
CA ASP A 407 -11.62 13.18 -30.02
C ASP A 407 -11.09 12.08 -30.93
N THR A 408 -11.48 12.07 -32.17
CA THR A 408 -11.12 11.05 -33.18
C THR A 408 -9.60 10.91 -33.39
N ALA A 409 -8.81 11.88 -32.98
CA ALA A 409 -7.35 11.90 -33.21
C ALA A 409 -6.53 11.81 -31.92
N THR A 410 -7.04 12.30 -30.78
CA THR A 410 -6.29 12.40 -29.54
C THR A 410 -7.25 12.38 -28.35
N ASN A 411 -7.05 11.45 -27.42
CA ASN A 411 -7.72 11.48 -26.13
C ASN A 411 -6.87 12.30 -25.16
N PHE A 412 -7.51 13.13 -24.37
CA PHE A 412 -6.87 13.95 -23.38
C PHE A 412 -7.60 13.84 -22.04
N GLU A 413 -6.88 13.54 -20.99
CA GLU A 413 -7.38 13.52 -19.61
C GLU A 413 -6.54 14.45 -18.75
N TYR A 414 -7.19 15.14 -17.78
CA TYR A 414 -6.46 15.86 -16.76
C TYR A 414 -7.08 15.66 -15.37
N GLN A 415 -6.24 15.78 -14.37
CA GLN A 415 -6.59 15.84 -12.96
C GLN A 415 -5.88 17.05 -12.35
N ALA A 416 -6.65 18.03 -11.88
CA ALA A 416 -6.13 19.20 -11.17
C ALA A 416 -6.59 19.12 -9.71
N GLY A 417 -5.64 19.04 -8.80
CA GLY A 417 -5.91 18.87 -7.38
C GLY A 417 -5.32 19.97 -6.52
N PHE A 418 -6.00 20.23 -5.41
CA PHE A 418 -5.53 21.11 -4.33
C PHE A 418 -5.81 20.44 -3.01
N GLY A 419 -4.92 20.60 -2.02
CA GLY A 419 -5.12 20.05 -0.70
C GLY A 419 -4.34 20.74 0.40
N LEU A 420 -4.73 20.42 1.62
CA LEU A 420 -4.14 20.86 2.86
C LEU A 420 -4.05 19.67 3.82
N ARG A 421 -2.94 19.58 4.53
CA ARG A 421 -2.76 18.74 5.70
C ARG A 421 -2.20 19.60 6.84
N TYR A 422 -2.75 19.41 8.03
CA TYR A 422 -2.27 20.03 9.26
C TYR A 422 -2.17 18.98 10.35
N ASP A 423 -0.99 18.81 10.90
CA ASP A 423 -0.67 17.94 12.03
C ASP A 423 -0.36 18.83 13.22
N ASN A 424 -1.04 18.62 14.34
CA ASN A 424 -0.74 19.20 15.63
C ASN A 424 -0.43 18.06 16.60
N ALA A 425 0.79 17.95 17.04
CA ALA A 425 1.23 16.96 18.02
C ALA A 425 1.68 17.65 19.29
N ASP A 426 0.91 17.43 20.34
CA ASP A 426 1.15 17.97 21.65
C ASP A 426 1.96 16.99 22.51
N ASP A 427 2.77 17.53 23.44
CA ASP A 427 3.53 16.74 24.41
C ASP A 427 4.44 15.66 23.77
N VAL A 428 5.01 15.93 22.59
CA VAL A 428 5.96 15.00 21.96
C VAL A 428 7.17 14.85 22.88
N GLN A 429 7.38 13.62 23.36
CA GLN A 429 8.30 13.37 24.45
C GLN A 429 9.23 12.19 24.18
N LEU A 430 10.52 12.37 24.51
CA LEU A 430 11.50 11.33 24.74
C LEU A 430 12.02 11.47 26.17
N SER A 431 11.97 10.41 26.98
CA SER A 431 12.38 10.43 28.38
C SER A 431 13.08 9.14 28.75
N ARG A 432 14.07 9.22 29.66
CA ARG A 432 14.60 8.04 30.34
C ARG A 432 13.67 7.62 31.47
N THR A 433 13.41 6.33 31.55
CA THR A 433 12.50 5.75 32.54
C THR A 433 13.09 4.47 33.15
N LYS A 434 12.52 4.04 34.26
CA LYS A 434 12.86 2.76 34.89
C LYS A 434 11.58 1.95 35.13
N ASN A 435 11.55 0.74 34.57
CA ASN A 435 10.44 -0.22 34.73
C ASN A 435 9.07 0.38 34.38
N ARG A 436 9.00 1.25 33.34
CA ARG A 436 7.79 1.99 32.89
C ARG A 436 7.14 2.88 33.96
N LYS A 437 7.74 3.06 35.14
CA LYS A 437 7.09 3.71 36.30
C LYS A 437 7.78 4.96 36.76
N GLU A 438 9.09 4.96 36.77
CA GLU A 438 9.88 6.06 37.28
C GLU A 438 10.44 6.87 36.13
N LEU A 439 10.10 8.16 36.08
CA LEU A 439 10.71 9.12 35.15
C LEU A 439 12.06 9.55 35.73
N LEU A 440 13.15 9.24 35.04
CA LEU A 440 14.50 9.62 35.45
C LEU A 440 14.86 11.00 34.89
N GLU A 441 14.65 11.20 33.58
CA GLU A 441 15.02 12.42 32.88
C GLU A 441 14.16 12.62 31.64
N ARG A 442 13.87 13.87 31.26
CA ARG A 442 13.29 14.22 29.95
C ARG A 442 14.41 14.64 29.02
N LEU A 443 14.61 13.90 27.91
CA LEU A 443 15.61 14.18 26.89
C LEU A 443 15.08 15.16 25.83
N ALA A 444 13.81 15.01 25.42
CA ALA A 444 13.09 15.92 24.55
C ALA A 444 11.64 16.07 25.03
N PHE A 445 11.10 17.29 24.97
CA PHE A 445 9.71 17.56 25.30
C PHE A 445 9.26 18.85 24.61
N GLY A 446 8.21 18.77 23.80
CA GLY A 446 7.74 19.95 23.08
C GLY A 446 6.51 19.67 22.23
N ASP A 447 6.04 20.71 21.58
CA ASP A 447 4.87 20.67 20.71
C ASP A 447 5.29 20.88 19.26
N VAL A 448 4.73 20.11 18.33
CA VAL A 448 5.04 20.11 16.90
C VAL A 448 3.79 20.45 16.11
N ASP A 449 3.87 21.50 15.29
CA ASP A 449 2.86 21.85 14.31
C ASP A 449 3.44 21.77 12.90
N GLU A 450 2.75 21.06 12.01
CA GLU A 450 3.16 20.90 10.63
C GLU A 450 2.03 21.21 9.67
N THR A 451 2.30 22.07 8.69
CA THR A 451 1.33 22.41 7.65
C THR A 451 1.91 22.08 6.28
N ASN A 452 1.17 21.30 5.48
CA ASN A 452 1.46 21.10 4.06
C ASN A 452 0.27 21.60 3.23
N ILE A 453 0.50 22.59 2.39
CA ILE A 453 -0.43 23.07 1.36
C ILE A 453 0.12 22.67 0.00
N TYR A 454 -0.70 22.01 -0.83
CA TYR A 454 -0.22 21.53 -2.10
C TYR A 454 -1.23 21.68 -3.22
N GLY A 455 -0.70 21.77 -4.44
CA GLY A 455 -1.47 21.67 -5.67
C GLY A 455 -0.78 20.77 -6.68
N PHE A 456 -1.54 20.08 -7.50
CA PHE A 456 -0.98 19.28 -8.58
C PHE A 456 -1.83 19.35 -9.85
N LEU A 457 -1.15 19.13 -10.97
CA LEU A 457 -1.73 18.89 -12.27
C LEU A 457 -1.12 17.60 -12.82
N ASN A 458 -1.96 16.65 -13.15
CA ASN A 458 -1.62 15.43 -13.85
C ASN A 458 -2.38 15.44 -15.17
N THR A 459 -1.70 15.24 -16.31
CA THR A 459 -2.34 15.23 -17.62
C THR A 459 -1.92 13.98 -18.38
N GLU A 460 -2.80 13.50 -19.23
CA GLU A 460 -2.55 12.34 -20.07
C GLU A 460 -3.01 12.63 -21.48
N PHE A 461 -2.11 12.43 -22.45
CA PHE A 461 -2.35 12.57 -23.88
C PHE A 461 -2.18 11.22 -24.53
N GLU A 462 -3.23 10.72 -25.17
CA GLU A 462 -3.19 9.47 -25.91
C GLU A 462 -3.29 9.76 -27.42
N PHE A 463 -2.33 9.26 -28.18
CA PHE A 463 -2.24 9.44 -29.63
C PHE A 463 -1.69 8.16 -30.29
N GLY A 464 -2.60 7.43 -30.94
CA GLY A 464 -2.30 6.08 -31.48
C GLY A 464 -1.82 5.15 -30.38
N ASP A 465 -0.66 4.52 -30.60
CA ASP A 465 -0.08 3.57 -29.65
C ASP A 465 0.69 4.23 -28.48
N PHE A 466 0.73 5.56 -28.43
CA PHE A 466 1.49 6.31 -27.43
C PHE A 466 0.58 7.00 -26.44
N LYS A 467 1.02 6.99 -25.17
CA LYS A 467 0.42 7.75 -24.08
C LYS A 467 1.53 8.56 -23.40
N LEU A 468 1.36 9.87 -23.33
CA LEU A 468 2.27 10.79 -22.66
C LEU A 468 1.59 11.38 -21.43
N ASN A 469 2.23 11.24 -20.27
CA ASN A 469 1.68 11.72 -19.01
C ASN A 469 2.67 12.69 -18.33
N PRO A 470 2.62 14.01 -18.64
CA PRO A 470 3.29 15.03 -17.87
C PRO A 470 2.49 15.40 -16.63
N GLY A 471 3.20 15.59 -15.51
CA GLY A 471 2.63 15.97 -14.24
C GLY A 471 3.51 16.99 -13.51
N LEU A 472 2.90 17.83 -12.69
CA LEU A 472 3.58 18.76 -11.81
C LEU A 472 2.86 18.81 -10.46
N ARG A 473 3.63 18.77 -9.39
CA ARG A 473 3.15 19.04 -8.04
C ARG A 473 3.97 20.14 -7.40
N LEU A 474 3.30 21.00 -6.64
CA LEU A 474 3.89 22.05 -5.82
C LEU A 474 3.45 21.82 -4.38
N ASP A 475 4.39 21.85 -3.45
CA ASP A 475 4.15 21.69 -2.03
C ASP A 475 4.79 22.83 -1.25
N TYR A 476 4.01 23.46 -0.36
CA TYR A 476 4.48 24.41 0.62
C TYR A 476 4.37 23.78 2.00
N PHE A 477 5.48 23.70 2.71
CA PHE A 477 5.56 23.22 4.10
C PHE A 477 5.87 24.37 5.05
N LYS A 478 5.28 24.27 6.24
CA LYS A 478 5.64 25.06 7.41
C LYS A 478 5.79 24.11 8.58
N PHE A 479 6.89 24.22 9.29
CA PHE A 479 7.26 23.44 10.46
C PHE A 479 7.42 24.41 11.64
N ASP A 480 6.72 24.15 12.73
CA ASP A 480 6.80 24.93 13.96
C ASP A 480 7.10 23.97 15.13
N TYR A 481 8.08 24.32 15.96
CA TYR A 481 8.44 23.56 17.15
C TYR A 481 8.50 24.46 18.38
N VAL A 482 7.86 24.06 19.46
CA VAL A 482 7.94 24.71 20.77
C VAL A 482 8.65 23.78 21.73
N ASN A 483 9.87 24.17 22.14
CA ASN A 483 10.66 23.40 23.12
C ASN A 483 10.20 23.73 24.55
N ASN A 484 9.57 22.75 25.20
CA ASN A 484 9.03 22.87 26.55
C ASN A 484 10.03 22.48 27.66
N LEU A 485 11.29 22.09 27.30
CA LEU A 485 12.35 21.84 28.29
C LEU A 485 13.07 23.11 28.73
N THR A 486 12.99 24.17 27.96
CA THR A 486 13.66 25.44 28.25
C THR A 486 12.79 26.33 29.14
N GLU A 487 13.41 27.06 30.11
CA GLU A 487 12.69 28.04 30.96
C GLU A 487 12.20 29.27 30.17
N THR A 488 12.82 29.56 29.04
CA THR A 488 12.42 30.59 28.09
C THR A 488 11.66 29.96 26.94
N TYR A 489 10.54 30.55 26.59
CA TYR A 489 9.74 30.11 25.45
C TYR A 489 10.59 30.12 24.19
N ASP A 490 10.95 28.96 23.70
CA ASP A 490 11.76 28.78 22.50
C ASP A 490 10.85 28.19 21.41
N ASN A 491 10.51 29.07 20.46
CA ASN A 491 9.66 28.72 19.32
C ASN A 491 10.46 28.90 18.04
N ALA A 492 10.69 27.81 17.34
CA ALA A 492 11.39 27.79 16.07
C ALA A 492 10.41 27.48 14.93
N SER A 493 10.57 28.18 13.79
CA SER A 493 9.67 28.02 12.64
C SER A 493 10.47 28.06 11.33
N GLU A 494 10.24 27.08 10.46
CA GLU A 494 10.87 26.98 9.17
C GLU A 494 9.85 26.71 8.06
N THR A 495 10.15 27.16 6.83
CA THR A 495 9.27 26.98 5.67
C THR A 495 10.01 26.57 4.43
N LYS A 496 9.38 25.79 3.55
CA LYS A 496 9.93 25.38 2.26
C LYS A 496 8.85 25.25 1.19
N LEU A 497 9.18 25.72 -0.01
CA LEU A 497 8.41 25.46 -1.23
C LEU A 497 9.22 24.50 -2.11
N THR A 498 8.59 23.43 -2.60
CA THR A 498 9.20 22.49 -3.53
C THR A 498 8.30 22.24 -4.74
N ALA A 499 8.95 21.84 -5.86
CA ALA A 499 8.27 21.48 -7.11
C ALA A 499 8.72 20.09 -7.55
N SER A 500 7.78 19.24 -7.86
CA SER A 500 7.99 17.83 -8.22
C SER A 500 7.42 17.52 -9.60
N PRO A 501 8.16 17.81 -10.71
CA PRO A 501 7.75 17.45 -12.05
C PRO A 501 7.84 15.94 -12.28
N LYS A 502 6.95 15.43 -13.16
CA LYS A 502 6.86 14.05 -13.59
C LYS A 502 6.71 14.00 -15.10
N LEU A 503 7.30 12.99 -15.75
CA LEU A 503 7.09 12.74 -17.17
C LEU A 503 7.13 11.23 -17.43
N ASN A 504 6.03 10.70 -17.93
CA ASN A 504 5.91 9.30 -18.25
C ASN A 504 5.50 9.12 -19.72
N LEU A 505 6.12 8.17 -20.38
CA LEU A 505 5.81 7.77 -21.75
C LEU A 505 5.46 6.27 -21.75
N ILE A 506 4.33 5.92 -22.33
CA ILE A 506 3.90 4.55 -22.53
C ILE A 506 3.72 4.32 -24.02
N TYR A 507 4.19 3.17 -24.50
CA TYR A 507 4.06 2.73 -25.90
C TYR A 507 3.48 1.33 -25.94
N THR A 508 2.32 1.18 -26.58
CA THR A 508 1.56 -0.08 -26.66
C THR A 508 1.47 -0.54 -28.12
N PRO A 509 2.57 -1.07 -28.71
CA PRO A 509 2.60 -1.44 -30.13
C PRO A 509 1.64 -2.58 -30.50
N THR A 510 1.25 -3.39 -29.54
CA THR A 510 0.32 -4.52 -29.72
C THR A 510 -0.48 -4.74 -28.44
N ASN A 511 -1.57 -5.49 -28.52
CA ASN A 511 -2.36 -5.92 -27.37
C ASN A 511 -1.66 -6.95 -26.44
N THR A 512 -0.41 -7.26 -26.71
CA THR A 512 0.41 -8.19 -25.92
C THR A 512 1.69 -7.56 -25.38
N VAL A 513 2.04 -6.35 -25.81
CA VAL A 513 3.27 -5.66 -25.40
C VAL A 513 2.96 -4.21 -25.03
N GLN A 514 3.35 -3.81 -23.84
CA GLN A 514 3.39 -2.41 -23.43
C GLN A 514 4.77 -2.09 -22.89
N LEU A 515 5.38 -1.04 -23.40
CA LEU A 515 6.68 -0.51 -22.95
C LEU A 515 6.46 0.82 -22.25
N PHE A 516 7.32 1.15 -21.31
CA PHE A 516 7.24 2.45 -20.62
C PHE A 516 8.62 3.01 -20.29
N ALA A 517 8.68 4.35 -20.30
CA ALA A 517 9.78 5.13 -19.72
C ALA A 517 9.14 6.14 -18.74
N LYS A 518 9.58 6.15 -17.50
CA LYS A 518 9.05 7.02 -16.45
C LYS A 518 10.19 7.82 -15.83
N THR A 519 9.93 9.08 -15.50
CA THR A 519 10.86 9.89 -14.71
C THR A 519 10.09 10.86 -13.82
N GLY A 520 10.66 11.17 -12.68
CA GLY A 520 10.03 12.08 -11.73
C GLY A 520 10.93 12.48 -10.59
N ILE A 521 10.57 13.59 -9.97
CA ILE A 521 11.17 14.07 -8.73
C ILE A 521 10.19 13.81 -7.59
N GLY A 522 10.62 13.09 -6.55
CA GLY A 522 9.93 12.92 -5.29
C GLY A 522 10.65 13.68 -4.18
N PHE A 523 10.14 13.61 -2.98
CA PHE A 523 10.76 14.12 -1.78
C PHE A 523 10.23 13.42 -0.55
N HIS A 524 10.98 13.48 0.55
CA HIS A 524 10.48 13.25 1.89
C HIS A 524 10.78 14.48 2.77
N SER A 525 9.93 14.73 3.76
CA SER A 525 10.18 15.78 4.74
C SER A 525 10.99 15.22 5.90
N ASN A 526 11.92 16.03 6.42
CA ASN A 526 12.58 15.75 7.69
C ASN A 526 11.66 16.02 8.88
N ASP A 527 12.02 15.48 10.03
CA ASP A 527 11.36 15.75 11.30
C ASP A 527 11.47 17.24 11.69
N THR A 528 10.39 17.83 12.16
CA THR A 528 10.31 19.24 12.54
C THR A 528 11.41 19.64 13.55
N ARG A 529 11.73 18.76 14.50
CA ARG A 529 12.77 19.02 15.51
C ARG A 529 14.15 19.14 14.86
N VAL A 530 14.44 18.29 13.87
CA VAL A 530 15.68 18.33 13.07
C VAL A 530 15.72 19.56 12.18
N VAL A 531 14.63 19.84 11.44
CA VAL A 531 14.48 20.99 10.54
C VAL A 531 14.73 22.31 11.26
N THR A 532 14.13 22.49 12.42
CA THR A 532 14.22 23.73 13.20
C THR A 532 15.59 23.87 13.89
N ALA A 533 16.18 22.78 14.36
CA ALA A 533 17.53 22.78 14.93
C ALA A 533 18.62 23.14 13.91
N ASN A 534 18.43 22.76 12.64
CA ASN A 534 19.37 23.03 11.54
C ASN A 534 19.06 24.31 10.75
N ASN A 535 18.23 25.20 11.29
CA ASN A 535 17.84 26.48 10.63
C ASN A 535 17.29 26.28 9.21
N GLY A 536 16.54 25.20 8.98
CA GLY A 536 15.89 24.89 7.72
C GLY A 536 16.82 24.35 6.61
N GLU A 537 18.00 23.86 6.94
CA GLU A 537 18.78 23.02 6.02
C GLU A 537 18.10 21.66 5.86
N ASP A 538 18.14 21.13 4.64
CA ASP A 538 17.63 19.80 4.26
C ASP A 538 16.17 19.50 4.69
N ILE A 539 15.29 20.51 4.63
CA ILE A 539 13.88 20.39 5.02
C ILE A 539 13.15 19.32 4.19
N LEU A 540 13.34 19.37 2.86
CA LEU A 540 12.70 18.52 1.87
C LEU A 540 13.74 17.99 0.89
N PRO A 541 14.58 17.01 1.27
CA PRO A 541 15.52 16.41 0.35
C PRO A 541 14.79 15.74 -0.82
N LEU A 542 15.36 15.92 -2.04
CA LEU A 542 14.74 15.45 -3.27
C LEU A 542 15.24 14.06 -3.66
N ALA A 543 14.35 13.32 -4.28
CA ALA A 543 14.65 12.03 -4.91
C ALA A 543 14.38 12.12 -6.43
N TYR A 544 15.33 11.69 -7.24
CA TYR A 544 15.24 11.69 -8.70
C TYR A 544 15.15 10.26 -9.20
N GLY A 545 14.03 9.93 -9.82
CA GLY A 545 13.75 8.57 -10.28
C GLY A 545 13.65 8.45 -11.79
N ALA A 546 14.08 7.30 -12.33
CA ALA A 546 13.86 6.92 -13.72
C ALA A 546 13.66 5.42 -13.83
N ASP A 547 12.61 4.99 -14.56
CA ASP A 547 12.31 3.58 -14.86
C ASP A 547 12.21 3.38 -16.38
N LEU A 548 12.73 2.27 -16.88
CA LEU A 548 12.53 1.79 -18.24
C LEU A 548 12.10 0.33 -18.18
N GLY A 549 10.95 -0.01 -18.73
CA GLY A 549 10.44 -1.36 -18.60
C GLY A 549 9.30 -1.72 -19.53
N GLY A 550 8.66 -2.84 -19.26
CA GLY A 550 7.53 -3.30 -20.05
C GLY A 550 6.71 -4.38 -19.37
N ILE A 551 5.53 -4.59 -19.94
CA ILE A 551 4.62 -5.70 -19.66
C ILE A 551 4.46 -6.51 -20.93
N PHE A 552 4.63 -7.82 -20.82
CA PHE A 552 4.61 -8.76 -21.94
C PHE A 552 3.61 -9.87 -21.65
N LYS A 553 2.54 -9.94 -22.40
CA LYS A 553 1.62 -11.07 -22.42
C LYS A 553 2.19 -12.13 -23.37
N ILE A 554 2.98 -13.06 -22.83
CA ILE A 554 3.69 -14.09 -23.60
C ILE A 554 2.70 -15.09 -24.21
N THR A 555 1.69 -15.48 -23.43
CA THR A 555 0.53 -16.26 -23.86
C THR A 555 -0.72 -15.69 -23.17
N ASP A 556 -1.91 -16.21 -23.48
CA ASP A 556 -3.14 -15.74 -22.86
C ASP A 556 -3.15 -15.89 -21.32
N ASN A 557 -2.39 -16.85 -20.82
CA ASN A 557 -2.32 -17.20 -19.40
C ASN A 557 -0.94 -16.97 -18.77
N LEU A 558 -0.03 -16.25 -19.44
CA LEU A 558 1.31 -15.95 -18.94
C LEU A 558 1.67 -14.49 -19.19
N VAL A 559 1.85 -13.73 -18.12
CA VAL A 559 2.29 -12.33 -18.15
C VAL A 559 3.62 -12.19 -17.44
N PHE A 560 4.55 -11.51 -18.10
CA PHE A 560 5.83 -11.10 -17.56
C PHE A 560 5.92 -9.58 -17.54
N ASN A 561 6.36 -9.01 -16.44
CA ASN A 561 6.67 -7.58 -16.32
C ASN A 561 8.08 -7.38 -15.80
N THR A 562 8.75 -6.34 -16.30
CA THR A 562 10.09 -5.99 -15.83
C THR A 562 10.34 -4.50 -15.92
N ALA A 563 11.23 -3.99 -15.08
CA ALA A 563 11.73 -2.62 -15.13
C ALA A 563 13.20 -2.57 -14.71
N LEU A 564 14.00 -1.87 -15.49
CA LEU A 564 15.28 -1.31 -15.04
C LEU A 564 14.98 0.04 -14.41
N TRP A 565 15.54 0.30 -13.24
CA TRP A 565 15.25 1.53 -12.53
C TRP A 565 16.51 2.12 -11.89
N TYR A 566 16.48 3.45 -11.74
CA TYR A 566 17.50 4.25 -11.07
C TYR A 566 16.84 5.24 -10.13
N LEU A 567 17.40 5.40 -8.94
CA LEU A 567 16.99 6.38 -7.95
C LEU A 567 18.20 7.05 -7.32
N PHE A 568 18.19 8.38 -7.27
CA PHE A 568 19.17 9.19 -6.56
C PHE A 568 18.45 9.97 -5.47
N LEU A 569 18.96 9.95 -4.24
CA LEU A 569 18.47 10.72 -3.10
C LEU A 569 19.51 11.76 -2.70
N GLU A 570 19.04 12.99 -2.45
CA GLU A 570 19.90 14.05 -1.90
C GLU A 570 20.29 13.78 -0.44
N GLN A 571 19.49 13.00 0.27
CA GLN A 571 19.72 12.59 1.64
C GLN A 571 19.04 11.22 1.90
N GLU A 572 19.72 10.34 2.59
CA GLU A 572 19.19 9.09 3.10
C GLU A 572 18.80 9.25 4.56
N PHE A 573 17.88 8.42 5.05
CA PHE A 573 17.61 8.25 6.46
C PHE A 573 18.14 6.90 6.92
N VAL A 574 18.97 6.92 7.94
CA VAL A 574 19.49 5.71 8.59
C VAL A 574 18.99 5.70 10.03
N TYR A 575 18.39 4.60 10.42
CA TYR A 575 17.97 4.39 11.80
C TYR A 575 19.19 4.18 12.68
N VAL A 576 19.31 4.98 13.72
CA VAL A 576 20.37 4.86 14.75
C VAL A 576 19.71 4.26 15.99
N GLY A 577 19.86 2.95 16.16
CA GLY A 577 19.14 2.16 17.17
C GLY A 577 19.38 2.58 18.61
N ASP A 578 20.60 2.98 18.96
CA ASP A 578 21.00 3.40 20.30
C ASP A 578 20.46 4.77 20.71
N ALA A 579 20.23 5.66 19.74
CA ALA A 579 19.64 6.98 19.98
C ALA A 579 18.11 6.97 19.84
N ALA A 580 17.51 5.90 19.32
CA ALA A 580 16.10 5.80 18.93
C ALA A 580 15.64 6.97 18.03
N ILE A 581 16.53 7.42 17.17
CA ILE A 581 16.30 8.51 16.20
C ILE A 581 16.71 8.05 14.80
N VAL A 582 16.17 8.72 13.80
CA VAL A 582 16.62 8.59 12.42
C VAL A 582 17.57 9.72 12.12
N GLU A 583 18.81 9.41 11.77
CA GLU A 583 19.80 10.41 11.39
C GLU A 583 19.84 10.57 9.87
N PRO A 584 19.82 11.83 9.38
CA PRO A 584 20.05 12.06 7.97
C PRO A 584 21.50 11.75 7.62
N SER A 585 21.69 10.81 6.68
CA SER A 585 22.99 10.51 6.10
C SER A 585 23.20 11.24 4.77
N GLY A 586 24.32 10.98 4.11
CA GLY A 586 24.67 11.65 2.84
C GLY A 586 23.79 11.26 1.66
N LYS A 587 24.26 11.67 0.46
CA LYS A 587 23.61 11.34 -0.82
C LYS A 587 23.77 9.88 -1.15
N THR A 588 22.72 9.28 -1.67
CA THR A 588 22.72 7.88 -2.06
C THR A 588 22.23 7.67 -3.49
N ARG A 589 22.58 6.53 -4.05
CA ARG A 589 22.06 6.05 -5.33
C ARG A 589 21.68 4.60 -5.25
N ARG A 590 20.59 4.28 -5.94
CA ARG A 590 20.13 2.91 -6.13
C ARG A 590 19.91 2.67 -7.61
N LEU A 591 20.29 1.51 -8.09
CA LEU A 591 19.92 1.02 -9.42
C LEU A 591 19.55 -0.46 -9.31
N GLY A 592 18.57 -0.88 -10.09
CA GLY A 592 18.12 -2.25 -9.95
C GLY A 592 17.20 -2.73 -11.06
N ILE A 593 16.74 -3.96 -10.88
CA ILE A 593 15.83 -4.65 -11.77
C ILE A 593 14.68 -5.20 -10.96
N ASP A 594 13.47 -4.84 -11.36
CA ASP A 594 12.25 -5.56 -10.97
C ASP A 594 11.88 -6.56 -12.06
N ALA A 595 11.48 -7.76 -11.67
CA ALA A 595 10.88 -8.75 -12.57
C ALA A 595 9.70 -9.44 -11.88
N GLY A 596 8.60 -9.60 -12.59
CA GLY A 596 7.40 -10.27 -12.10
C GLY A 596 6.84 -11.25 -13.12
N LEU A 597 6.47 -12.42 -12.66
CA LEU A 597 5.84 -13.48 -13.47
C LEU A 597 4.47 -13.81 -12.89
N ARG A 598 3.47 -13.91 -13.74
CA ARG A 598 2.11 -14.33 -13.43
C ARG A 598 1.69 -15.40 -14.40
N TYR A 599 1.30 -16.58 -13.91
CA TYR A 599 0.97 -17.74 -14.76
C TYR A 599 -0.27 -18.46 -14.23
N GLU A 600 -1.28 -18.61 -15.08
CA GLU A 600 -2.53 -19.31 -14.81
C GLU A 600 -2.66 -20.53 -15.74
N PRO A 601 -1.96 -21.64 -15.48
CA PRO A 601 -2.01 -22.83 -16.34
C PRO A 601 -3.41 -23.45 -16.40
N LEU A 602 -4.21 -23.29 -15.37
CA LEU A 602 -5.57 -23.78 -15.24
C LEU A 602 -6.42 -22.72 -14.53
N SER A 603 -7.71 -22.62 -14.81
CA SER A 603 -8.62 -21.63 -14.22
C SER A 603 -8.74 -21.65 -12.68
N TRP A 604 -8.22 -22.69 -12.04
CA TRP A 604 -8.18 -22.83 -10.59
C TRP A 604 -6.76 -22.80 -10.00
N LEU A 605 -5.72 -22.68 -10.84
CA LEU A 605 -4.32 -22.71 -10.41
C LEU A 605 -3.60 -21.45 -10.89
N TYR A 606 -3.08 -20.68 -9.96
CA TYR A 606 -2.34 -19.45 -10.19
C TYR A 606 -0.96 -19.52 -9.55
N LEU A 607 0.08 -19.17 -10.33
CA LEU A 607 1.46 -19.08 -9.87
C LEU A 607 1.98 -17.67 -10.10
N TYR A 608 2.73 -17.16 -9.13
CA TYR A 608 3.35 -15.85 -9.25
C TYR A 608 4.72 -15.83 -8.59
N SER A 609 5.57 -14.94 -9.09
CA SER A 609 6.87 -14.65 -8.49
C SER A 609 7.25 -13.21 -8.81
N ASP A 610 7.74 -12.49 -7.81
CA ASP A 610 8.32 -11.16 -7.92
C ASP A 610 9.76 -11.21 -7.43
N ILE A 611 10.65 -10.58 -8.18
CA ILE A 611 12.08 -10.50 -7.90
C ILE A 611 12.48 -9.05 -7.97
N ASN A 612 13.29 -8.61 -7.02
CA ASN A 612 13.99 -7.35 -7.05
C ASN A 612 15.48 -7.59 -6.81
N TYR A 613 16.32 -7.04 -7.67
CA TYR A 613 17.76 -6.93 -7.47
C TYR A 613 18.13 -5.46 -7.43
N THR A 614 18.92 -5.07 -6.45
CA THR A 614 19.29 -3.67 -6.20
C THR A 614 20.79 -3.57 -5.90
N TYR A 615 21.41 -2.54 -6.46
CA TYR A 615 22.72 -2.05 -6.04
C TYR A 615 22.52 -0.67 -5.39
N ALA A 616 22.62 -0.61 -4.07
CA ALA A 616 22.40 0.59 -3.26
C ALA A 616 23.72 1.01 -2.61
N ARG A 617 24.15 2.29 -2.81
CA ARG A 617 25.41 2.81 -2.24
C ARG A 617 25.30 4.28 -1.86
N SER A 618 26.00 4.66 -0.79
CA SER A 618 26.36 6.05 -0.50
C SER A 618 27.30 6.59 -1.58
N ILE A 619 27.20 7.89 -1.90
CA ILE A 619 28.00 8.49 -2.96
C ILE A 619 29.24 9.20 -2.41
N ASN A 620 29.15 9.67 -1.19
CA ASN A 620 30.19 10.50 -0.56
C ASN A 620 31.25 9.69 0.20
N GLU A 621 30.97 8.40 0.43
CA GLU A 621 31.85 7.53 1.20
C GLU A 621 32.82 6.75 0.29
N PRO A 622 34.01 6.37 0.81
CA PRO A 622 34.96 5.55 0.06
C PRO A 622 34.38 4.16 -0.27
N GLU A 623 34.86 3.56 -1.38
CA GLU A 623 34.51 2.18 -1.74
C GLU A 623 34.83 1.20 -0.60
N GLY A 624 33.85 0.38 -0.23
CA GLY A 624 33.93 -0.55 0.91
C GLY A 624 33.52 0.05 2.26
N GLN A 625 33.17 1.34 2.30
CA GLN A 625 32.53 2.03 3.42
C GLN A 625 31.27 2.76 2.93
N ASP A 626 30.73 2.34 1.80
CA ASP A 626 29.65 2.98 1.07
C ASP A 626 28.35 2.17 1.07
N TYR A 627 28.28 1.12 1.87
CA TYR A 627 27.05 0.36 2.05
C TYR A 627 25.98 1.23 2.73
N ILE A 628 24.73 1.02 2.33
CA ILE A 628 23.59 1.60 3.04
C ILE A 628 23.10 0.54 4.02
N PRO A 629 23.17 0.77 5.34
CA PRO A 629 22.78 -0.22 6.32
C PRO A 629 21.41 -0.81 6.06
N LEU A 630 21.31 -2.14 6.15
CA LEU A 630 20.11 -2.97 6.00
C LEU A 630 19.44 -2.93 4.61
N ALA A 631 19.96 -2.18 3.65
CA ALA A 631 19.43 -2.14 2.28
C ALA A 631 19.61 -3.49 1.58
N PRO A 632 18.52 -4.22 1.24
CA PRO A 632 18.66 -5.53 0.64
C PRO A 632 19.09 -5.47 -0.83
N ASP A 633 20.11 -6.25 -1.20
CA ASP A 633 20.56 -6.38 -2.57
C ASP A 633 19.62 -7.29 -3.39
N PHE A 634 19.02 -8.30 -2.77
CA PHE A 634 18.11 -9.20 -3.46
C PHE A 634 16.90 -9.58 -2.59
N THR A 635 15.71 -9.46 -3.19
CA THR A 635 14.47 -9.94 -2.57
C THR A 635 13.62 -10.71 -3.57
N SER A 636 12.90 -11.72 -3.07
CA SER A 636 11.93 -12.46 -3.89
C SER A 636 10.71 -12.85 -3.07
N THR A 637 9.54 -12.67 -3.66
CA THR A 637 8.27 -13.16 -3.13
C THR A 637 7.54 -13.93 -4.20
N GLY A 638 6.75 -14.94 -3.82
CA GLY A 638 5.98 -15.68 -4.81
C GLY A 638 5.15 -16.77 -4.16
N GLY A 639 4.42 -17.49 -5.00
CA GLY A 639 3.58 -18.55 -4.49
C GLY A 639 2.74 -19.28 -5.53
N ILE A 640 1.97 -20.22 -5.02
CA ILE A 640 0.98 -21.02 -5.73
C ILE A 640 -0.35 -20.79 -5.03
N THR A 641 -1.37 -20.42 -5.78
CA THR A 641 -2.73 -20.23 -5.27
C THR A 641 -3.69 -21.18 -5.98
N ILE A 642 -4.51 -21.88 -5.22
CA ILE A 642 -5.61 -22.72 -5.69
C ILE A 642 -6.91 -21.96 -5.41
N GLN A 643 -7.72 -21.77 -6.46
CA GLN A 643 -8.98 -21.02 -6.38
C GLN A 643 -10.16 -21.94 -6.68
N ASN A 644 -11.08 -22.04 -5.73
CA ASN A 644 -12.37 -22.71 -5.86
C ASN A 644 -12.35 -24.09 -6.57
N LEU A 645 -11.45 -24.98 -6.18
CA LEU A 645 -11.42 -26.36 -6.67
C LEU A 645 -12.42 -27.21 -5.86
N ASN A 646 -13.67 -27.30 -6.33
CA ASN A 646 -14.75 -28.01 -5.65
C ASN A 646 -14.97 -27.55 -4.18
N GLY A 647 -14.91 -26.25 -3.94
CA GLY A 647 -15.03 -25.64 -2.61
C GLY A 647 -13.70 -25.51 -1.86
N PHE A 648 -12.61 -26.09 -2.35
CA PHE A 648 -11.28 -25.88 -1.78
C PHE A 648 -10.62 -24.66 -2.40
N SER A 649 -9.97 -23.85 -1.55
CA SER A 649 -9.08 -22.75 -1.94
C SER A 649 -7.90 -22.70 -0.98
N GLY A 650 -6.83 -22.03 -1.36
CA GLY A 650 -5.65 -21.88 -0.51
C GLY A 650 -4.40 -21.55 -1.27
N GLY A 651 -3.28 -21.46 -0.57
CA GLY A 651 -2.01 -21.09 -1.15
C GLY A 651 -0.81 -21.61 -0.40
N LEU A 652 0.30 -21.63 -1.12
CA LEU A 652 1.64 -21.79 -0.59
C LEU A 652 2.43 -20.57 -1.06
N ASN A 653 2.90 -19.74 -0.14
CA ASN A 653 3.57 -18.50 -0.44
C ASN A 653 4.97 -18.52 0.20
N TYR A 654 5.95 -17.98 -0.51
CA TYR A 654 7.30 -17.81 0.02
C TYR A 654 7.72 -16.35 0.01
N ARG A 655 8.66 -16.03 0.88
CA ARG A 655 9.42 -14.79 0.89
C ARG A 655 10.89 -15.09 1.15
N TYR A 656 11.73 -14.45 0.38
CA TYR A 656 13.18 -14.53 0.48
C TYR A 656 13.75 -13.12 0.60
N LEU A 657 14.60 -12.93 1.55
CA LEU A 657 15.41 -11.74 1.78
C LEU A 657 16.84 -12.21 1.90
N ASP A 658 17.76 -11.61 1.13
CA ASP A 658 19.18 -11.98 1.14
C ASP A 658 19.92 -11.43 2.36
N ASP A 659 21.10 -11.97 2.63
CA ASP A 659 22.03 -11.36 3.57
C ASP A 659 22.33 -9.93 3.16
N ARG A 660 22.54 -9.03 4.12
CA ARG A 660 22.76 -7.62 3.83
C ARG A 660 23.65 -6.95 4.86
N ALA A 661 24.44 -5.99 4.42
CA ALA A 661 25.27 -5.17 5.31
C ALA A 661 24.40 -4.49 6.38
N ALA A 662 24.73 -4.63 7.63
CA ALA A 662 24.03 -3.97 8.73
C ALA A 662 24.72 -2.66 9.15
N ASN A 663 25.93 -2.40 8.65
CA ASN A 663 26.68 -1.16 8.81
C ASN A 663 27.39 -0.75 7.50
N GLU A 664 28.01 0.42 7.49
CA GLU A 664 28.52 1.06 6.27
C GLU A 664 29.73 0.33 5.65
N ASP A 665 30.46 -0.47 6.43
CA ASP A 665 31.67 -1.19 6.00
C ASP A 665 31.46 -2.69 5.80
N ASP A 666 30.20 -3.18 5.92
CA ASP A 666 29.81 -4.59 5.79
C ASP A 666 30.55 -5.53 6.76
N SER A 667 31.04 -5.00 7.87
CA SER A 667 31.68 -5.82 8.91
C SER A 667 30.67 -6.55 9.79
N ILE A 668 29.43 -6.07 9.83
CA ILE A 668 28.30 -6.69 10.51
C ILE A 668 27.23 -7.01 9.45
N VAL A 669 26.79 -8.27 9.43
CA VAL A 669 25.85 -8.77 8.42
C VAL A 669 24.54 -9.16 9.09
N ALA A 670 23.44 -8.62 8.57
CA ALA A 670 22.10 -9.06 8.90
C ALA A 670 21.75 -10.28 8.03
N GLU A 671 21.47 -11.42 8.67
CA GLU A 671 21.21 -12.68 8.01
C GLU A 671 19.90 -12.65 7.22
N GLY A 672 19.94 -13.20 6.01
CA GLY A 672 18.80 -13.40 5.16
C GLY A 672 17.93 -14.58 5.59
N TYR A 673 16.80 -14.77 4.90
CA TYR A 673 15.91 -15.90 5.18
C TYR A 673 15.10 -16.36 3.97
N PHE A 674 14.66 -17.61 4.01
CA PHE A 674 13.64 -18.17 3.14
C PHE A 674 12.54 -18.77 4.00
N VAL A 675 11.37 -18.14 4.02
CA VAL A 675 10.21 -18.56 4.82
C VAL A 675 9.03 -18.88 3.92
N THR A 676 8.32 -19.95 4.23
CA THR A 676 7.16 -20.43 3.46
C THR A 676 5.94 -20.50 4.37
N ASP A 677 4.84 -19.93 3.90
CA ASP A 677 3.53 -19.96 4.57
C ASP A 677 2.55 -20.78 3.72
N ALA A 678 1.63 -21.48 4.38
CA ALA A 678 0.60 -22.28 3.71
C ALA A 678 -0.77 -22.03 4.30
N ASN A 679 -1.79 -22.08 3.46
CA ASN A 679 -3.17 -22.08 3.94
C ASN A 679 -4.06 -22.94 3.04
N ILE A 680 -5.11 -23.49 3.64
CA ILE A 680 -6.16 -24.24 2.96
C ILE A 680 -7.50 -23.87 3.55
N ASN A 681 -8.49 -23.63 2.69
CA ASN A 681 -9.85 -23.33 3.08
C ASN A 681 -10.81 -24.29 2.35
N TYR A 682 -11.91 -24.64 3.01
CA TYR A 682 -13.00 -25.41 2.43
C TYR A 682 -14.32 -24.69 2.67
N THR A 683 -14.98 -24.26 1.60
CA THR A 683 -16.28 -23.58 1.66
C THR A 683 -17.40 -24.56 1.35
N TYR A 684 -18.34 -24.69 2.27
CA TYR A 684 -19.57 -25.47 2.12
C TYR A 684 -20.77 -24.62 2.49
N LYS A 685 -21.57 -24.25 1.50
CA LYS A 685 -22.67 -23.27 1.65
C LYS A 685 -22.15 -21.99 2.30
N ASN A 686 -22.73 -21.60 3.41
CA ASN A 686 -22.43 -20.39 4.17
C ASN A 686 -21.27 -20.55 5.18
N TYR A 687 -20.60 -21.70 5.19
CA TYR A 687 -19.50 -21.98 6.13
C TYR A 687 -18.18 -22.11 5.37
N THR A 688 -17.16 -21.44 5.85
CA THR A 688 -15.78 -21.64 5.40
C THR A 688 -14.93 -22.08 6.58
N PHE A 689 -14.29 -23.23 6.44
CA PHE A 689 -13.31 -23.77 7.39
C PHE A 689 -11.93 -23.57 6.82
N GLY A 690 -11.02 -22.97 7.57
CA GLY A 690 -9.68 -22.67 7.14
C GLY A 690 -8.62 -23.16 8.12
N VAL A 691 -7.47 -23.49 7.61
CA VAL A 691 -6.23 -23.71 8.36
C VAL A 691 -5.15 -22.86 7.71
N ALA A 692 -4.42 -22.12 8.52
CA ALA A 692 -3.27 -21.33 8.08
C ALA A 692 -2.03 -21.71 8.91
N ILE A 693 -0.91 -21.84 8.25
CA ILE A 693 0.38 -22.14 8.85
C ILE A 693 1.36 -21.06 8.38
N GLU A 694 1.93 -20.33 9.31
CA GLU A 694 3.09 -19.48 9.06
C GLU A 694 4.35 -20.28 9.35
N ASN A 695 5.40 -20.01 8.58
CA ASN A 695 6.68 -20.72 8.68
C ASN A 695 6.49 -22.26 8.69
N LEU A 696 5.97 -22.78 7.58
CA LEU A 696 5.60 -24.19 7.41
C LEU A 696 6.74 -25.17 7.76
N PHE A 697 7.98 -24.79 7.51
CA PHE A 697 9.16 -25.63 7.69
C PHE A 697 9.89 -25.38 9.01
N ASP A 698 9.34 -24.54 9.88
CA ASP A 698 9.94 -24.14 11.17
C ASP A 698 11.38 -23.64 11.00
N THR A 699 11.59 -22.83 9.97
CA THR A 699 12.89 -22.20 9.67
C THR A 699 13.23 -21.21 10.79
N GLU A 700 14.44 -21.27 11.33
CA GLU A 700 14.95 -20.24 12.21
C GLU A 700 15.33 -19.01 11.38
N TRP A 701 14.81 -17.84 11.74
CA TRP A 701 14.98 -16.58 11.02
C TRP A 701 14.73 -15.37 11.91
N ASN A 702 15.12 -14.20 11.46
CA ASN A 702 14.92 -12.93 12.16
C ASN A 702 13.98 -12.03 11.39
N GLU A 703 12.98 -11.46 12.08
CA GLU A 703 12.04 -10.47 11.50
C GLU A 703 12.74 -9.15 11.20
N THR A 704 13.37 -8.57 12.24
CA THR A 704 14.15 -7.34 12.17
C THR A 704 15.55 -7.58 12.74
N GLN A 705 16.55 -6.85 12.21
CA GLN A 705 17.93 -6.95 12.62
C GLN A 705 18.58 -5.57 12.47
N PHE A 706 19.38 -5.15 13.46
CA PHE A 706 20.07 -3.87 13.47
C PHE A 706 21.47 -4.05 14.04
N ALA A 707 22.49 -3.39 13.47
CA ALA A 707 23.78 -3.22 14.13
C ALA A 707 23.60 -2.19 15.24
N THR A 708 23.82 -2.61 16.49
CA THR A 708 23.58 -1.75 17.66
C THR A 708 24.70 -1.93 18.66
N GLU A 709 25.31 -0.84 19.12
CA GLU A 709 26.20 -0.83 20.24
C GLU A 709 25.40 -0.91 21.54
N SER A 710 25.72 -1.86 22.39
CA SER A 710 25.03 -2.06 23.67
C SER A 710 25.95 -2.62 24.72
N ARG A 711 25.53 -2.51 25.98
CA ARG A 711 26.25 -3.09 27.11
C ARG A 711 25.27 -3.80 28.04
N LEU A 712 25.52 -5.06 28.31
CA LEU A 712 24.76 -5.80 29.32
C LEU A 712 25.23 -5.43 30.73
N GLN A 713 24.41 -5.66 31.75
CA GLN A 713 24.63 -5.22 33.12
C GLN A 713 26.01 -5.68 33.71
N ASN A 714 26.48 -6.84 33.30
CA ASN A 714 27.72 -7.43 33.84
C ASN A 714 28.94 -7.22 32.92
N GLU A 715 28.79 -6.49 31.81
CA GLU A 715 29.88 -6.20 30.88
C GLU A 715 30.62 -4.93 31.27
N VAL A 716 31.95 -4.90 30.98
CA VAL A 716 32.81 -3.75 31.26
C VAL A 716 32.83 -2.80 30.07
N GLU A 717 32.93 -3.35 28.87
CA GLU A 717 33.02 -2.60 27.61
C GLU A 717 31.76 -2.82 26.80
N PRO A 718 31.32 -1.84 26.01
CA PRO A 718 30.21 -2.01 25.06
C PRO A 718 30.60 -2.94 23.91
N VAL A 719 29.61 -3.53 23.25
CA VAL A 719 29.76 -4.39 22.08
C VAL A 719 28.79 -3.97 21.03
N GLU A 720 29.29 -3.73 19.81
CA GLU A 720 28.47 -3.50 18.61
C GLU A 720 28.29 -4.82 17.89
N GLU A 721 27.05 -5.22 17.69
CA GLU A 721 26.67 -6.47 17.00
C GLU A 721 25.21 -6.44 16.52
N ILE A 722 24.76 -7.52 15.90
CA ILE A 722 23.33 -7.67 15.55
C ILE A 722 22.47 -7.78 16.81
N HIS A 723 21.52 -6.87 16.93
CA HIS A 723 20.34 -7.02 17.76
C HIS A 723 19.15 -7.42 16.86
N PHE A 724 18.38 -8.39 17.26
CA PHE A 724 17.34 -8.94 16.41
C PHE A 724 16.01 -9.19 17.15
N THR A 725 14.95 -9.18 16.38
CA THR A 725 13.66 -9.78 16.78
C THR A 725 13.55 -11.15 16.12
N PRO A 726 13.44 -12.25 16.91
CA PRO A 726 13.29 -13.58 16.33
C PRO A 726 12.00 -13.68 15.52
N GLY A 727 12.11 -14.31 14.36
CA GLY A 727 11.00 -14.54 13.46
C GLY A 727 10.00 -15.56 14.03
N THR A 728 8.74 -15.41 13.64
CA THR A 728 7.68 -16.35 14.04
C THR A 728 8.08 -17.80 13.71
N PRO A 729 8.12 -18.73 14.70
CA PRO A 729 8.36 -20.16 14.45
C PRO A 729 7.16 -20.77 13.75
N PHE A 730 7.14 -22.11 13.58
CA PHE A 730 5.94 -22.78 13.07
C PHE A 730 4.69 -22.34 13.84
N PHE A 731 3.73 -21.74 13.13
CA PHE A 731 2.53 -21.17 13.75
C PHE A 731 1.26 -21.63 13.05
N LEU A 732 0.49 -22.49 13.70
CA LEU A 732 -0.76 -23.06 13.19
C LEU A 732 -1.97 -22.33 13.76
N ARG A 733 -2.91 -21.97 12.85
CA ARG A 733 -4.22 -21.36 13.19
C ARG A 733 -5.35 -22.06 12.46
N GLY A 734 -6.47 -22.27 13.16
CA GLY A 734 -7.72 -22.73 12.58
C GLY A 734 -8.74 -21.59 12.52
N LYS A 735 -9.53 -21.53 11.46
CA LYS A 735 -10.53 -20.47 11.21
C LYS A 735 -11.87 -21.06 10.82
N VAL A 736 -12.94 -20.47 11.34
CA VAL A 736 -14.31 -20.73 10.88
C VAL A 736 -14.97 -19.40 10.55
N THR A 737 -15.53 -19.29 9.36
CA THR A 737 -16.30 -18.11 8.90
C THR A 737 -17.73 -18.57 8.58
N VAL A 738 -18.69 -17.79 9.03
CA VAL A 738 -20.13 -17.94 8.69
C VAL A 738 -20.56 -16.70 7.95
N THR A 739 -21.14 -16.86 6.76
CA THR A 739 -21.68 -15.79 5.91
C THR A 739 -23.20 -15.90 5.89
N PHE A 740 -23.96 -14.80 5.96
CA PHE A 740 -25.43 -14.78 6.02
C PHE A 740 -26.05 -13.48 5.54
#